data_20d21ac426b2cea6208e6bb84110ad1d
#
_entry.id   20d21ac426b2cea6208e6bb84110ad1d
#
_cell.length_a   1.000
_cell.length_b   1.000
_cell.length_c   1.000
_cell.angle_alpha   90.00
_cell.angle_beta   90.00
_cell.angle_gamma   90.00
#
_symmetry.space_group_name_H-M   'P 1'
#
loop_
_entity.id
_entity.type
_entity.pdbx_description
1 polymer ?
#
loop_
_entity_poly.entity_id
_entity_poly.type
_entity_poly.pdbx_seq_one_letter_code
_entity_poly.pdbx_strand_id
1 'polypeptide(L)'
;MKVIKYLPILAICCMATGCNSKKEAVLTSGIDLANLDTTALPGTSFYQYACGGWMKNHPLTDEYSRFGSFDMLAENNRQQLRGLIEGLAAEKHEAGSIAQKVGELYNIAMDSVKLNKEGAAPIKPELEKIGAIKDKAEIYPLIVEMQKRGMYPYFILYVSADDMNSNENMVHTMQGGLGMGERDYYLEDDAQTKEIRDKYQQHVSKMFQLAGYDEATARKAVKAVMNIETRLARSARSQVELRDPHANYNKKTLEELQKEYPSFAWDVFFSTAGLNNLKEVNIGQPDALKEVNAIIDTVSLEDQILYLQWNLINSAANYLSDDFIAQDFDFYGRTMSGKKEMQPRWKRAVSTVDGSLGEAVGQMYVEKYFPAAAKERMVALVKNLQESLGERIKGLSWMGEETKEKALEKLATFHVKIGYPDKWKDYSSLEIKDDSYWANIERANQWSYNEMIGKYGKPVDKDEWYMTPQTVNAYYNPTTNEICFPAGILQYPFFDMNADDAFNYGAIGVVIGHEMTHGFDDQGRQYDKDGNLKDWWTAEDAKNFEARAAVMANFFDSIEVAPGVHANGEFTLGENIADHGGLQVSYQAFKKATAAAPLKIENRFTPEQRFFLSYANVWAGNIRPEEILKRTKTDPHSLGKWRVDGALPQIGAWYEAFNITEKDPMYLPVDKRVSIW
;
A
#
# COMPACT_ATOMS: atom_id res chain seq x y z
N MET A 1 35.41 78.94 6.58
CA MET A 1 34.56 79.73 5.63
C MET A 1 34.91 79.18 4.23
N LYS A 2 34.12 78.35 3.64
CA LYS A 2 34.08 78.15 2.18
C LYS A 2 32.64 77.70 1.85
N VAL A 3 31.98 78.53 1.09
CA VAL A 3 30.61 78.40 0.60
C VAL A 3 30.64 77.40 -0.57
N ILE A 4 29.84 76.34 -0.53
CA ILE A 4 29.61 75.43 -1.66
C ILE A 4 28.19 75.69 -2.19
N LYS A 5 28.15 76.09 -3.48
CA LYS A 5 26.95 76.37 -4.27
C LYS A 5 26.23 75.08 -4.65
N TYR A 6 24.90 75.02 -4.43
CA TYR A 6 24.03 73.99 -4.97
C TYR A 6 23.65 74.29 -6.42
N LEU A 7 23.84 73.32 -7.31
CA LEU A 7 23.23 73.26 -8.65
C LEU A 7 22.04 72.27 -8.60
N PRO A 8 20.88 72.55 -9.16
CA PRO A 8 19.81 71.60 -9.27
C PRO A 8 20.02 70.67 -10.47
N ILE A 9 20.03 69.37 -10.25
CA ILE A 9 20.02 68.36 -11.31
C ILE A 9 18.55 68.08 -11.65
N LEU A 10 18.19 68.37 -12.88
CA LEU A 10 16.89 68.04 -13.48
C LEU A 10 16.83 66.53 -13.71
N ALA A 11 15.98 65.79 -12.99
CA ALA A 11 15.78 64.38 -13.23
C ALA A 11 14.72 64.20 -14.34
N ILE A 12 15.19 63.73 -15.51
CA ILE A 12 14.30 63.27 -16.60
C ILE A 12 13.78 61.86 -16.22
N CYS A 13 12.49 61.79 -15.87
CA CYS A 13 11.79 60.51 -15.76
C CYS A 13 11.57 59.92 -17.15
N CYS A 14 12.42 58.99 -17.54
CA CYS A 14 12.08 58.03 -18.60
C CYS A 14 11.13 56.98 -18.02
N MET A 15 9.81 57.07 -18.33
CA MET A 15 8.90 55.97 -18.11
C MET A 15 9.28 54.81 -19.09
N ALA A 16 10.09 53.87 -18.63
CA ALA A 16 10.23 52.62 -19.28
C ALA A 16 9.01 51.76 -18.91
N THR A 17 8.05 51.66 -19.80
CA THR A 17 7.04 50.61 -19.80
C THR A 17 7.74 49.28 -20.03
N GLY A 18 8.21 48.65 -18.93
CA GLY A 18 8.70 47.30 -18.94
C GLY A 18 7.53 46.35 -19.15
N CYS A 19 7.33 45.85 -20.37
CA CYS A 19 6.62 44.63 -20.60
C CYS A 19 7.35 43.53 -19.86
N ASN A 20 6.89 43.15 -18.66
CA ASN A 20 7.23 41.90 -18.05
C ASN A 20 6.56 40.78 -18.85
N SER A 21 7.13 40.40 -19.98
CA SER A 21 6.91 39.09 -20.54
C SER A 21 7.50 38.10 -19.56
N LYS A 22 6.64 37.45 -18.74
CA LYS A 22 7.05 36.20 -18.09
C LYS A 22 7.59 35.33 -19.21
N LYS A 23 8.91 35.08 -19.26
CA LYS A 23 9.47 34.02 -20.10
C LYS A 23 8.79 32.75 -19.63
N GLU A 24 7.91 32.18 -20.45
CA GLU A 24 7.41 30.83 -20.23
C GLU A 24 8.63 29.92 -20.09
N ALA A 25 8.70 29.21 -18.99
CA ALA A 25 9.75 28.23 -18.77
C ALA A 25 9.68 27.20 -19.90
N VAL A 26 10.77 26.98 -20.60
CA VAL A 26 10.84 25.93 -21.63
C VAL A 26 10.76 24.60 -20.94
N LEU A 27 9.65 23.89 -21.11
CA LEU A 27 9.45 22.55 -20.58
C LEU A 27 10.39 21.56 -21.27
N THR A 28 10.85 20.56 -20.52
CA THR A 28 11.71 19.47 -21.02
C THR A 28 10.86 18.27 -21.44
N SER A 29 11.47 17.34 -22.19
CA SER A 29 10.81 16.06 -22.53
C SER A 29 10.59 15.15 -21.34
N GLY A 30 11.29 15.38 -20.22
CA GLY A 30 11.26 14.51 -19.03
C GLY A 30 11.90 13.13 -19.24
N ILE A 31 12.21 12.74 -20.48
CA ILE A 31 12.76 11.40 -20.81
C ILE A 31 14.27 11.38 -20.63
N ASP A 32 14.75 10.48 -19.77
CA ASP A 32 16.17 10.16 -19.65
C ASP A 32 16.53 9.04 -20.63
N LEU A 33 17.32 9.37 -21.65
CA LEU A 33 17.76 8.42 -22.66
C LEU A 33 18.65 7.29 -22.11
N ALA A 34 19.30 7.50 -20.96
CA ALA A 34 20.10 6.47 -20.31
C ALA A 34 19.25 5.30 -19.76
N ASN A 35 17.96 5.49 -19.61
CA ASN A 35 17.03 4.44 -19.17
C ASN A 35 16.73 3.42 -20.28
N LEU A 36 16.97 3.76 -21.53
CA LEU A 36 16.64 2.93 -22.68
C LEU A 36 17.70 1.83 -22.92
N ASP A 37 17.24 0.67 -23.33
CA ASP A 37 18.06 -0.34 -24.01
C ASP A 37 17.76 -0.34 -25.50
N THR A 38 18.53 0.40 -26.29
CA THR A 38 18.33 0.52 -27.72
C THR A 38 18.73 -0.72 -28.52
N THR A 39 19.25 -1.78 -27.86
CA THR A 39 19.51 -3.09 -28.48
C THR A 39 18.27 -3.97 -28.46
N ALA A 40 17.31 -3.70 -27.59
CA ALA A 40 16.00 -4.35 -27.57
C ALA A 40 15.05 -3.69 -28.57
N LEU A 41 14.10 -4.47 -29.10
CA LEU A 41 13.08 -3.96 -30.02
C LEU A 41 11.78 -3.69 -29.21
N PRO A 42 11.09 -2.56 -29.47
CA PRO A 42 9.84 -2.21 -28.78
C PRO A 42 8.75 -3.30 -28.87
N GLY A 43 8.70 -4.04 -29.98
CA GLY A 43 7.72 -5.11 -30.22
C GLY A 43 8.12 -6.48 -29.68
N THR A 44 9.33 -6.64 -29.12
CA THR A 44 9.78 -7.88 -28.47
C THR A 44 9.55 -7.85 -26.96
N SER A 45 9.94 -6.78 -26.31
CA SER A 45 9.64 -6.44 -24.90
C SER A 45 9.77 -4.93 -24.78
N PHE A 46 8.66 -4.26 -24.63
CA PHE A 46 8.67 -2.81 -24.46
C PHE A 46 9.30 -2.41 -23.12
N TYR A 47 9.10 -3.23 -22.09
CA TYR A 47 9.74 -3.06 -20.80
C TYR A 47 11.27 -3.07 -20.91
N GLN A 48 11.85 -4.05 -21.61
CA GLN A 48 13.30 -4.11 -21.83
C GLN A 48 13.79 -2.91 -22.64
N TYR A 49 13.07 -2.54 -23.71
CA TYR A 49 13.42 -1.39 -24.53
C TYR A 49 13.43 -0.08 -23.73
N ALA A 50 12.37 0.18 -22.97
CA ALA A 50 12.19 1.43 -22.24
C ALA A 50 12.98 1.51 -20.92
N CYS A 51 13.23 0.37 -20.25
CA CYS A 51 13.78 0.32 -18.89
C CYS A 51 15.10 -0.42 -18.77
N GLY A 52 15.59 -1.08 -19.83
CA GLY A 52 16.79 -1.93 -19.76
C GLY A 52 18.05 -1.19 -19.36
N GLY A 53 18.22 0.05 -19.80
CA GLY A 53 19.31 0.93 -19.36
C GLY A 53 19.17 1.31 -17.88
N TRP A 54 17.97 1.64 -17.44
CA TRP A 54 17.70 1.92 -16.02
C TRP A 54 18.04 0.72 -15.15
N MET A 55 17.58 -0.48 -15.50
CA MET A 55 17.85 -1.71 -14.75
C MET A 55 19.34 -2.03 -14.67
N LYS A 56 20.07 -1.80 -15.75
CA LYS A 56 21.52 -1.98 -15.79
C LYS A 56 22.27 -1.01 -14.89
N ASN A 57 21.82 0.25 -14.86
CA ASN A 57 22.44 1.33 -14.07
C ASN A 57 22.07 1.28 -12.58
N HIS A 58 21.00 0.54 -12.21
CA HIS A 58 20.52 0.39 -10.84
C HIS A 58 20.43 -1.09 -10.46
N PRO A 59 21.56 -1.82 -10.38
CA PRO A 59 21.56 -3.22 -9.96
C PRO A 59 21.05 -3.33 -8.52
N LEU A 60 20.42 -4.48 -8.19
CA LEU A 60 20.00 -4.76 -6.83
C LEU A 60 21.17 -4.80 -5.87
N THR A 61 21.13 -3.95 -4.85
CA THR A 61 22.00 -4.07 -3.69
C THR A 61 21.51 -5.18 -2.75
N ASP A 62 22.36 -5.60 -1.82
CA ASP A 62 22.08 -6.76 -0.97
C ASP A 62 20.96 -6.49 0.06
N GLU A 63 20.67 -5.24 0.37
CA GLU A 63 19.57 -4.84 1.27
C GLU A 63 18.16 -4.88 0.65
N TYR A 64 18.05 -5.04 -0.67
CA TYR A 64 16.76 -5.02 -1.37
C TYR A 64 16.42 -6.37 -2.00
N SER A 65 15.16 -6.79 -1.87
CA SER A 65 14.58 -7.91 -2.63
C SER A 65 14.08 -7.47 -4.00
N ARG A 66 13.68 -6.20 -4.13
CA ARG A 66 13.38 -5.49 -5.37
C ARG A 66 13.85 -4.05 -5.24
N PHE A 67 14.17 -3.43 -6.36
CA PHE A 67 14.46 -2.00 -6.42
C PHE A 67 14.02 -1.45 -7.77
N GLY A 68 13.11 -0.49 -7.74
CA GLY A 68 12.52 0.13 -8.92
C GLY A 68 12.31 1.63 -8.75
N SER A 69 11.60 2.24 -9.68
CA SER A 69 11.31 3.69 -9.67
C SER A 69 10.56 4.11 -8.39
N PHE A 70 9.62 3.30 -7.91
CA PHE A 70 8.94 3.53 -6.62
C PHE A 70 9.91 3.48 -5.45
N ASP A 71 10.79 2.46 -5.42
CA ASP A 71 11.74 2.27 -4.33
C ASP A 71 12.81 3.38 -4.33
N MET A 72 13.24 3.84 -5.52
CA MET A 72 14.17 4.96 -5.66
C MET A 72 13.57 6.25 -5.11
N LEU A 73 12.33 6.56 -5.44
CA LEU A 73 11.66 7.75 -4.91
C LEU A 73 11.39 7.62 -3.41
N ALA A 74 10.98 6.44 -2.94
CA ALA A 74 10.80 6.18 -1.50
C ALA A 74 12.11 6.33 -0.72
N GLU A 75 13.24 5.92 -1.30
CA GLU A 75 14.56 6.12 -0.69
C GLU A 75 14.94 7.62 -0.62
N ASN A 76 14.66 8.38 -1.68
CA ASN A 76 14.85 9.84 -1.66
C ASN A 76 14.00 10.51 -0.57
N ASN A 77 12.72 10.13 -0.45
CA ASN A 77 11.85 10.64 0.61
C ASN A 77 12.38 10.23 1.99
N ARG A 78 12.87 9.01 2.16
CA ARG A 78 13.47 8.54 3.41
C ARG A 78 14.71 9.35 3.81
N GLN A 79 15.57 9.74 2.87
CA GLN A 79 16.70 10.62 3.14
C GLN A 79 16.24 12.02 3.57
N GLN A 80 15.17 12.54 2.97
CA GLN A 80 14.57 13.82 3.37
C GLN A 80 13.99 13.74 4.79
N LEU A 81 13.25 12.66 5.10
CA LEU A 81 12.74 12.39 6.45
C LEU A 81 13.86 12.23 7.46
N ARG A 82 14.93 11.51 7.09
CA ARG A 82 16.13 11.37 7.93
C ARG A 82 16.67 12.73 8.35
N GLY A 83 16.84 13.65 7.42
CA GLY A 83 17.35 14.99 7.71
C GLY A 83 16.44 15.79 8.67
N LEU A 84 15.11 15.61 8.58
CA LEU A 84 14.15 16.22 9.50
C LEU A 84 14.24 15.59 10.91
N ILE A 85 14.21 14.26 10.97
CA ILE A 85 14.18 13.49 12.22
C ILE A 85 15.50 13.63 12.98
N GLU A 86 16.65 13.49 12.31
CA GLU A 86 17.99 13.65 12.94
C GLU A 86 18.19 15.08 13.47
N GLY A 87 17.65 16.09 12.77
CA GLY A 87 17.65 17.47 13.26
C GLY A 87 16.94 17.62 14.60
N LEU A 88 15.78 16.98 14.75
CA LEU A 88 15.05 16.99 16.02
C LEU A 88 15.74 16.12 17.08
N ALA A 89 16.29 14.97 16.71
CA ALA A 89 16.98 14.06 17.62
C ALA A 89 18.26 14.63 18.23
N ALA A 90 18.87 15.62 17.58
CA ALA A 90 20.10 16.29 18.03
C ALA A 90 19.86 17.35 19.13
N GLU A 91 18.62 17.75 19.37
CA GLU A 91 18.26 18.83 20.29
C GLU A 91 17.34 18.35 21.43
N LYS A 92 17.29 19.12 22.50
CA LYS A 92 16.30 18.91 23.57
C LYS A 92 15.06 19.75 23.30
N HIS A 93 13.92 19.12 23.40
CA HIS A 93 12.61 19.73 23.18
C HIS A 93 11.75 19.71 24.45
N GLU A 94 10.70 20.51 24.46
CA GLU A 94 9.70 20.49 25.50
C GLU A 94 9.03 19.11 25.58
N ALA A 95 8.90 18.61 26.82
CA ALA A 95 8.29 17.31 27.07
C ALA A 95 6.84 17.25 26.52
N GLY A 96 6.51 16.20 25.80
CA GLY A 96 5.20 16.00 25.17
C GLY A 96 5.01 16.71 23.83
N SER A 97 5.97 17.54 23.38
CA SER A 97 5.93 18.14 22.04
C SER A 97 6.16 17.07 20.95
N ILE A 98 5.67 17.33 19.74
CA ILE A 98 5.93 16.47 18.56
C ILE A 98 7.45 16.30 18.33
N ALA A 99 8.20 17.40 18.47
CA ALA A 99 9.64 17.41 18.30
C ALA A 99 10.35 16.45 19.29
N GLN A 100 9.92 16.46 20.57
CA GLN A 100 10.43 15.52 21.58
C GLN A 100 10.09 14.07 21.19
N LYS A 101 8.81 13.79 20.84
CA LYS A 101 8.36 12.43 20.51
C LYS A 101 9.13 11.84 19.33
N VAL A 102 9.31 12.62 18.25
CA VAL A 102 10.04 12.22 17.04
C VAL A 102 11.51 11.98 17.35
N GLY A 103 12.18 12.95 18.00
CA GLY A 103 13.61 12.89 18.30
C GLY A 103 13.95 11.76 19.27
N GLU A 104 13.15 11.59 20.31
CA GLU A 104 13.39 10.55 21.34
C GLU A 104 13.14 9.14 20.81
N LEU A 105 12.07 8.92 20.06
CA LEU A 105 11.81 7.61 19.44
C LEU A 105 12.94 7.20 18.49
N TYR A 106 13.46 8.15 17.70
CA TYR A 106 14.61 7.89 16.84
C TYR A 106 15.87 7.54 17.65
N ASN A 107 16.19 8.30 18.69
CA ASN A 107 17.34 8.05 19.54
C ASN A 107 17.28 6.67 20.21
N ILE A 108 16.11 6.28 20.74
CA ILE A 108 15.88 4.96 21.31
C ILE A 108 16.10 3.86 20.28
N ALA A 109 15.56 4.03 19.07
CA ALA A 109 15.72 3.07 17.97
C ALA A 109 17.19 2.90 17.52
N MET A 110 17.98 3.96 17.66
CA MET A 110 19.41 3.96 17.30
C MET A 110 20.33 3.39 18.38
N ASP A 111 19.89 3.30 19.65
CA ASP A 111 20.70 2.85 20.77
C ASP A 111 20.85 1.32 20.83
N SER A 112 21.68 0.77 19.93
CA SER A 112 21.97 -0.66 19.90
C SER A 112 22.64 -1.18 21.17
N VAL A 113 23.38 -0.35 21.90
CA VAL A 113 24.05 -0.74 23.15
C VAL A 113 23.00 -1.05 24.22
N LYS A 114 22.01 -0.17 24.40
CA LYS A 114 20.90 -0.37 25.32
C LYS A 114 20.07 -1.60 24.93
N LEU A 115 19.70 -1.72 23.65
CA LEU A 115 18.91 -2.85 23.14
C LEU A 115 19.61 -4.20 23.37
N ASN A 116 20.90 -4.29 23.06
CA ASN A 116 21.67 -5.52 23.28
C ASN A 116 21.84 -5.86 24.78
N LYS A 117 21.91 -4.85 25.64
CA LYS A 117 21.97 -5.04 27.10
C LYS A 117 20.63 -5.54 27.66
N GLU A 118 19.51 -5.03 27.12
CA GLU A 118 18.17 -5.41 27.57
C GLU A 118 17.78 -6.81 27.07
N GLY A 119 18.19 -7.21 25.85
CA GLY A 119 17.88 -8.51 25.26
C GLY A 119 16.37 -8.76 25.23
N ALA A 120 15.91 -9.86 25.84
CA ALA A 120 14.50 -10.22 25.96
C ALA A 120 13.79 -9.56 27.18
N ALA A 121 14.51 -8.81 28.02
CA ALA A 121 13.93 -8.26 29.26
C ALA A 121 12.64 -7.44 29.06
N PRO A 122 12.50 -6.64 27.97
CA PRO A 122 11.27 -5.85 27.74
C PRO A 122 10.00 -6.68 27.59
N ILE A 123 10.08 -7.92 27.09
CA ILE A 123 8.92 -8.79 26.88
C ILE A 123 8.70 -9.83 27.99
N LYS A 124 9.67 -10.02 28.87
CA LYS A 124 9.58 -11.04 29.94
C LYS A 124 8.34 -10.93 30.83
N PRO A 125 7.99 -9.74 31.36
CA PRO A 125 6.81 -9.62 32.22
C PRO A 125 5.52 -10.09 31.55
N GLU A 126 5.35 -9.81 30.27
CA GLU A 126 4.17 -10.21 29.53
C GLU A 126 4.22 -11.71 29.17
N LEU A 127 5.39 -12.25 28.83
CA LEU A 127 5.56 -13.71 28.65
C LEU A 127 5.21 -14.49 29.92
N GLU A 128 5.62 -13.99 31.08
CA GLU A 128 5.26 -14.58 32.38
C GLU A 128 3.77 -14.48 32.69
N LYS A 129 3.15 -13.33 32.38
CA LYS A 129 1.71 -13.12 32.52
C LYS A 129 0.92 -14.09 31.63
N ILE A 130 1.29 -14.24 30.36
CA ILE A 130 0.67 -15.20 29.43
C ILE A 130 0.87 -16.63 29.96
N GLY A 131 2.08 -16.98 30.40
CA GLY A 131 2.41 -18.30 30.97
C GLY A 131 1.69 -18.63 32.27
N ALA A 132 1.19 -17.63 33.00
CA ALA A 132 0.48 -17.81 34.27
C ALA A 132 -1.02 -18.11 34.11
N ILE A 133 -1.58 -18.03 32.92
CA ILE A 133 -2.99 -18.30 32.62
C ILE A 133 -3.37 -19.73 33.06
N LYS A 134 -4.49 -19.86 33.77
CA LYS A 134 -4.99 -21.13 34.29
C LYS A 134 -6.32 -21.55 33.71
N ASP A 135 -7.06 -20.63 33.10
CA ASP A 135 -8.38 -20.87 32.55
C ASP A 135 -8.47 -20.29 31.12
N LYS A 136 -9.14 -20.99 30.23
CA LYS A 136 -9.40 -20.53 28.85
C LYS A 136 -10.18 -19.21 28.83
N ALA A 137 -10.98 -18.92 29.85
CA ALA A 137 -11.70 -17.65 29.96
C ALA A 137 -10.75 -16.42 30.04
N GLU A 138 -9.52 -16.60 30.47
CA GLU A 138 -8.51 -15.53 30.52
C GLU A 138 -7.94 -15.20 29.12
N ILE A 139 -8.12 -16.08 28.13
CA ILE A 139 -7.63 -15.88 26.76
C ILE A 139 -8.37 -14.73 26.06
N TYR A 140 -9.69 -14.60 26.24
CA TYR A 140 -10.48 -13.61 25.53
C TYR A 140 -10.06 -12.16 25.80
N PRO A 141 -9.95 -11.71 27.06
CA PRO A 141 -9.42 -10.37 27.32
C PRO A 141 -7.96 -10.22 26.88
N LEU A 142 -7.14 -11.28 26.95
CA LEU A 142 -5.74 -11.24 26.51
C LEU A 142 -5.64 -11.02 24.99
N ILE A 143 -6.45 -11.68 24.18
CA ILE A 143 -6.48 -11.43 22.71
C ILE A 143 -6.69 -9.94 22.44
N VAL A 144 -7.63 -9.31 23.13
CA VAL A 144 -7.88 -7.87 22.97
C VAL A 144 -6.69 -7.04 23.42
N GLU A 145 -6.10 -7.34 24.58
CA GLU A 145 -4.93 -6.63 25.07
C GLU A 145 -3.73 -6.76 24.13
N MET A 146 -3.59 -7.89 23.45
CA MET A 146 -2.60 -8.08 22.40
C MET A 146 -2.93 -7.25 21.15
N GLN A 147 -4.19 -7.25 20.71
CA GLN A 147 -4.61 -6.43 19.54
C GLN A 147 -4.45 -4.94 19.78
N LYS A 148 -4.73 -4.44 20.98
CA LYS A 148 -4.44 -3.05 21.38
C LYS A 148 -2.97 -2.67 21.20
N ARG A 149 -2.07 -3.63 21.30
CA ARG A 149 -0.62 -3.46 21.21
C ARG A 149 -0.03 -3.86 19.85
N GLY A 150 -0.90 -4.11 18.84
CA GLY A 150 -0.50 -4.40 17.46
C GLY A 150 -0.16 -5.88 17.20
N MET A 151 -0.60 -6.78 18.06
CA MET A 151 -0.45 -8.23 17.90
C MET A 151 -1.83 -8.84 17.58
N TYR A 152 -1.94 -9.67 16.56
CA TYR A 152 -3.22 -10.15 16.05
C TYR A 152 -3.34 -11.69 16.05
N PRO A 153 -3.32 -12.35 17.21
CA PRO A 153 -3.54 -13.79 17.27
C PRO A 153 -4.98 -14.15 16.84
N TYR A 154 -5.13 -15.26 16.19
CA TYR A 154 -6.36 -15.88 15.71
C TYR A 154 -7.10 -15.11 14.62
N PHE A 155 -7.50 -13.85 14.84
CA PHE A 155 -8.22 -13.00 13.90
C PHE A 155 -7.97 -11.50 14.21
N ILE A 156 -8.40 -10.64 13.29
CA ILE A 156 -8.22 -9.19 13.43
C ILE A 156 -9.59 -8.55 13.70
N LEU A 157 -9.65 -7.65 14.68
CA LEU A 157 -10.77 -6.75 14.96
C LEU A 157 -10.42 -5.35 14.49
N TYR A 158 -11.32 -4.70 13.75
CA TYR A 158 -11.13 -3.31 13.32
C TYR A 158 -12.47 -2.59 13.16
N VAL A 159 -12.41 -1.26 13.05
CA VAL A 159 -13.56 -0.39 12.78
C VAL A 159 -13.32 0.37 11.49
N SER A 160 -14.26 0.27 10.58
CA SER A 160 -14.27 1.02 9.31
C SER A 160 -15.71 1.29 8.90
N ALA A 161 -15.92 1.95 7.75
CA ALA A 161 -17.25 2.15 7.19
C ALA A 161 -17.99 0.82 7.02
N ASP A 162 -19.31 0.81 7.26
CA ASP A 162 -20.19 -0.28 6.90
C ASP A 162 -20.36 -0.31 5.38
N ASP A 163 -19.98 -1.41 4.72
CA ASP A 163 -20.07 -1.56 3.26
C ASP A 163 -21.50 -1.36 2.73
N MET A 164 -22.54 -1.67 3.51
CA MET A 164 -23.95 -1.47 3.12
C MET A 164 -24.51 -0.11 3.55
N ASN A 165 -23.82 0.63 4.42
CA ASN A 165 -24.16 1.98 4.87
C ASN A 165 -22.91 2.81 5.14
N SER A 166 -22.28 3.25 4.09
CA SER A 166 -20.95 3.89 4.08
C SER A 166 -20.85 5.19 4.91
N ASN A 167 -21.96 5.74 5.41
CA ASN A 167 -21.94 6.91 6.29
C ASN A 167 -21.75 6.56 7.78
N GLU A 168 -21.81 5.28 8.13
CA GLU A 168 -21.65 4.80 9.50
C GLU A 168 -20.43 3.89 9.64
N ASN A 169 -19.77 3.98 10.78
CA ASN A 169 -18.68 3.08 11.13
C ASN A 169 -19.23 1.82 11.80
N MET A 170 -18.72 0.66 11.40
CA MET A 170 -19.05 -0.66 11.92
C MET A 170 -17.80 -1.37 12.44
N VAL A 171 -18.01 -2.29 13.36
CA VAL A 171 -16.99 -3.25 13.80
C VAL A 171 -16.94 -4.42 12.82
N HIS A 172 -15.74 -4.79 12.42
CA HIS A 172 -15.48 -5.91 11.51
C HIS A 172 -14.50 -6.90 12.14
N THR A 173 -14.62 -8.16 11.75
CA THR A 173 -13.58 -9.16 11.97
C THR A 173 -13.02 -9.65 10.64
N MET A 174 -11.74 -9.97 10.61
CA MET A 174 -11.05 -10.53 9.46
C MET A 174 -10.19 -11.71 9.89
N GLN A 175 -10.05 -12.71 9.01
CA GLN A 175 -9.12 -13.82 9.22
C GLN A 175 -7.70 -13.34 9.48
N GLY A 176 -6.94 -14.06 10.31
CA GLY A 176 -5.60 -13.66 10.71
C GLY A 176 -4.87 -14.75 11.47
N GLY A 177 -3.83 -14.37 12.23
CA GLY A 177 -3.11 -15.26 13.12
C GLY A 177 -2.09 -16.17 12.44
N LEU A 178 -1.71 -15.89 11.17
CA LEU A 178 -0.73 -16.67 10.40
C LEU A 178 0.63 -15.99 10.40
N GLY A 179 1.63 -16.58 11.04
CA GLY A 179 2.98 -16.03 11.12
C GLY A 179 3.72 -15.94 9.78
N MET A 180 3.40 -16.80 8.81
CA MET A 180 3.90 -16.69 7.43
C MET A 180 3.04 -15.78 6.52
N GLY A 181 1.95 -15.21 7.06
CA GLY A 181 1.11 -14.20 6.40
C GLY A 181 0.07 -14.76 5.44
N GLU A 182 0.35 -15.82 4.69
CA GLU A 182 -0.53 -16.38 3.67
C GLU A 182 -0.78 -17.87 3.90
N ARG A 183 -2.02 -18.31 3.71
CA ARG A 183 -2.46 -19.70 3.93
C ARG A 183 -1.70 -20.73 3.10
N ASP A 184 -1.34 -20.38 1.87
CA ASP A 184 -0.72 -21.30 0.92
C ASP A 184 0.66 -21.77 1.39
N TYR A 185 1.39 -20.99 2.19
CA TYR A 185 2.63 -21.41 2.83
C TYR A 185 2.46 -22.62 3.78
N TYR A 186 1.25 -22.79 4.33
CA TYR A 186 0.91 -23.93 5.22
C TYR A 186 0.37 -25.13 4.46
N LEU A 187 -0.23 -24.94 3.28
CA LEU A 187 -1.07 -25.94 2.63
C LEU A 187 -0.47 -26.52 1.35
N GLU A 188 0.33 -25.77 0.60
CA GLU A 188 0.93 -26.24 -0.63
C GLU A 188 2.08 -27.20 -0.38
N ASP A 189 2.24 -28.16 -1.29
CA ASP A 189 3.18 -29.29 -1.15
C ASP A 189 4.37 -29.23 -2.11
N ASP A 190 4.56 -28.12 -2.82
CA ASP A 190 5.74 -27.90 -3.64
C ASP A 190 7.02 -27.84 -2.78
N ALA A 191 8.18 -28.10 -3.39
CA ALA A 191 9.44 -28.21 -2.69
C ALA A 191 9.85 -26.91 -1.98
N GLN A 192 9.58 -25.74 -2.61
CA GLN A 192 9.95 -24.45 -2.05
C GLN A 192 9.09 -24.08 -0.84
N THR A 193 7.77 -24.27 -0.93
CA THR A 193 6.86 -24.03 0.17
C THR A 193 7.17 -24.91 1.37
N LYS A 194 7.54 -26.19 1.13
CA LYS A 194 8.03 -27.09 2.19
C LYS A 194 9.31 -26.57 2.85
N GLU A 195 10.28 -26.11 2.07
CA GLU A 195 11.51 -25.53 2.61
C GLU A 195 11.22 -24.29 3.48
N ILE A 196 10.33 -23.40 3.03
CA ILE A 196 9.90 -22.22 3.80
C ILE A 196 9.27 -22.66 5.13
N ARG A 197 8.37 -23.66 5.13
CA ARG A 197 7.77 -24.19 6.37
C ARG A 197 8.82 -24.78 7.33
N ASP A 198 9.80 -25.49 6.81
CA ASP A 198 10.87 -26.04 7.63
C ASP A 198 11.74 -24.94 8.26
N LYS A 199 12.04 -23.90 7.50
CA LYS A 199 12.74 -22.70 7.98
C LYS A 199 11.92 -21.94 9.02
N TYR A 200 10.60 -21.85 8.81
CA TYR A 200 9.70 -21.23 9.78
C TYR A 200 9.70 -21.94 11.13
N GLN A 201 9.66 -23.28 11.13
CA GLN A 201 9.75 -24.08 12.36
C GLN A 201 11.08 -23.84 13.09
N GLN A 202 12.20 -23.75 12.36
CA GLN A 202 13.50 -23.42 12.92
C GLN A 202 13.51 -22.00 13.50
N HIS A 203 12.88 -21.05 12.81
CA HIS A 203 12.72 -19.66 13.25
C HIS A 203 11.95 -19.58 14.57
N VAL A 204 10.76 -20.21 14.66
CA VAL A 204 9.97 -20.27 15.90
C VAL A 204 10.79 -20.85 17.04
N SER A 205 11.46 -21.97 16.82
CA SER A 205 12.30 -22.61 17.85
C SER A 205 13.43 -21.69 18.34
N LYS A 206 14.13 -21.05 17.40
CA LYS A 206 15.25 -20.15 17.73
C LYS A 206 14.77 -18.91 18.50
N MET A 207 13.65 -18.33 18.12
CA MET A 207 13.07 -17.15 18.77
C MET A 207 12.65 -17.46 20.23
N PHE A 208 12.06 -18.62 20.50
CA PHE A 208 11.78 -19.06 21.88
C PHE A 208 13.05 -19.23 22.69
N GLN A 209 14.12 -19.79 22.14
CA GLN A 209 15.40 -19.91 22.81
C GLN A 209 16.01 -18.53 23.13
N LEU A 210 15.94 -17.57 22.21
CA LEU A 210 16.37 -16.18 22.44
C LEU A 210 15.55 -15.51 23.55
N ALA A 211 14.26 -15.84 23.65
CA ALA A 211 13.40 -15.37 24.74
C ALA A 211 13.70 -16.01 26.10
N GLY A 212 14.59 -17.01 26.15
CA GLY A 212 15.07 -17.64 27.38
C GLY A 212 14.41 -18.99 27.73
N TYR A 213 13.62 -19.56 26.81
CA TYR A 213 13.04 -20.90 26.96
C TYR A 213 14.06 -21.98 26.65
N ASP A 214 13.93 -23.13 27.29
CA ASP A 214 14.75 -24.30 26.99
C ASP A 214 14.34 -24.95 25.65
N GLU A 215 15.19 -25.83 25.14
CA GLU A 215 14.98 -26.51 23.85
C GLU A 215 13.72 -27.40 23.84
N ALA A 216 13.35 -28.00 24.99
CA ALA A 216 12.17 -28.84 25.09
C ALA A 216 10.89 -28.00 24.95
N THR A 217 10.83 -26.85 25.62
CA THR A 217 9.75 -25.88 25.50
C THR A 217 9.68 -25.28 24.09
N ALA A 218 10.82 -24.93 23.50
CA ALA A 218 10.88 -24.43 22.13
C ALA A 218 10.32 -25.46 21.11
N ARG A 219 10.63 -26.74 21.26
CA ARG A 219 10.05 -27.80 20.43
C ARG A 219 8.53 -27.98 20.61
N LYS A 220 8.02 -27.83 21.86
CA LYS A 220 6.58 -27.82 22.10
C LYS A 220 5.92 -26.60 21.43
N ALA A 221 6.52 -25.42 21.54
CA ALA A 221 6.03 -24.21 20.91
C ALA A 221 5.92 -24.36 19.39
N VAL A 222 6.94 -24.92 18.71
CA VAL A 222 6.87 -25.21 17.26
C VAL A 222 5.65 -26.06 16.93
N LYS A 223 5.39 -27.13 17.70
CA LYS A 223 4.24 -28.01 17.45
C LYS A 223 2.91 -27.28 17.66
N ALA A 224 2.79 -26.49 18.74
CA ALA A 224 1.59 -25.74 19.06
C ALA A 224 1.29 -24.68 17.99
N VAL A 225 2.30 -23.88 17.62
CA VAL A 225 2.19 -22.85 16.58
C VAL A 225 1.79 -23.46 15.25
N MET A 226 2.51 -24.49 14.77
CA MET A 226 2.20 -25.14 13.50
C MET A 226 0.82 -25.81 13.49
N ASN A 227 0.38 -26.38 14.60
CA ASN A 227 -0.95 -26.97 14.70
C ASN A 227 -2.04 -25.87 14.59
N ILE A 228 -1.93 -24.80 15.35
CA ILE A 228 -2.94 -23.72 15.36
C ILE A 228 -2.96 -22.99 14.01
N GLU A 229 -1.79 -22.56 13.54
CA GLU A 229 -1.69 -21.78 12.30
C GLU A 229 -2.12 -22.61 11.07
N THR A 230 -1.81 -23.91 11.02
CA THR A 230 -2.28 -24.80 9.93
C THR A 230 -3.80 -24.97 9.96
N ARG A 231 -4.43 -25.05 11.14
CA ARG A 231 -5.88 -25.07 11.28
C ARG A 231 -6.52 -23.77 10.79
N LEU A 232 -5.96 -22.62 11.20
CA LEU A 232 -6.39 -21.30 10.73
C LEU A 232 -6.24 -21.19 9.20
N ALA A 233 -5.11 -21.63 8.64
CA ALA A 233 -4.85 -21.58 7.21
C ALA A 233 -5.87 -22.42 6.40
N ARG A 234 -6.27 -23.59 6.90
CA ARG A 234 -7.26 -24.45 6.23
C ARG A 234 -8.65 -23.82 6.17
N SER A 235 -9.03 -23.03 7.16
CA SER A 235 -10.32 -22.37 7.23
C SER A 235 -10.32 -20.96 6.61
N ALA A 236 -9.16 -20.41 6.34
CA ALA A 236 -9.01 -19.12 5.72
C ALA A 236 -9.38 -19.17 4.23
N ARG A 237 -9.98 -18.09 3.73
CA ARG A 237 -10.19 -17.87 2.30
C ARG A 237 -8.86 -17.58 1.61
N SER A 238 -8.75 -18.01 0.35
CA SER A 238 -7.64 -17.64 -0.53
C SER A 238 -7.71 -16.16 -0.90
N GLN A 239 -6.62 -15.63 -1.44
CA GLN A 239 -6.56 -14.23 -1.89
C GLN A 239 -7.60 -13.93 -2.98
N VAL A 240 -7.90 -14.88 -3.86
CA VAL A 240 -8.98 -14.75 -4.87
C VAL A 240 -10.35 -14.68 -4.21
N GLU A 241 -10.65 -15.58 -3.26
CA GLU A 241 -11.94 -15.59 -2.54
C GLU A 241 -12.16 -14.33 -1.68
N LEU A 242 -11.09 -13.73 -1.16
CA LEU A 242 -11.15 -12.46 -0.41
C LEU A 242 -11.54 -11.26 -1.29
N ARG A 243 -11.48 -11.38 -2.61
CA ARG A 243 -11.86 -10.31 -3.53
C ARG A 243 -13.38 -10.13 -3.69
N ASP A 244 -14.20 -11.07 -3.22
CA ASP A 244 -15.66 -10.93 -3.25
C ASP A 244 -16.17 -10.12 -2.05
N PRO A 245 -16.56 -8.83 -2.23
CA PRO A 245 -17.01 -8.00 -1.12
C PRO A 245 -18.35 -8.46 -0.54
N HIS A 246 -19.22 -9.09 -1.32
CA HIS A 246 -20.48 -9.65 -0.82
C HIS A 246 -20.23 -10.87 0.07
N ALA A 247 -19.30 -11.75 -0.31
CA ALA A 247 -18.94 -12.89 0.51
C ALA A 247 -18.27 -12.47 1.83
N ASN A 248 -17.60 -11.31 1.86
CA ASN A 248 -16.97 -10.75 3.07
C ASN A 248 -17.93 -9.94 3.95
N TYR A 249 -19.19 -9.79 3.57
CA TYR A 249 -20.18 -9.07 4.35
C TYR A 249 -21.20 -10.01 4.99
N ASN A 250 -21.02 -10.29 6.29
CA ASN A 250 -21.84 -11.21 7.08
C ASN A 250 -22.20 -10.57 8.43
N LYS A 251 -23.08 -9.59 8.41
CA LYS A 251 -23.51 -8.83 9.59
C LYS A 251 -24.30 -9.70 10.54
N LYS A 252 -23.96 -9.65 11.82
CA LYS A 252 -24.60 -10.42 12.89
C LYS A 252 -24.82 -9.57 14.13
N THR A 253 -25.91 -9.82 14.83
CA THR A 253 -26.13 -9.33 16.19
C THR A 253 -25.24 -10.10 17.17
N LEU A 254 -25.02 -9.54 18.37
CA LEU A 254 -24.26 -10.24 19.41
C LEU A 254 -24.93 -11.54 19.86
N GLU A 255 -26.27 -11.61 19.85
CA GLU A 255 -27.03 -12.82 20.17
C GLU A 255 -26.78 -13.92 19.13
N GLU A 256 -26.86 -13.59 17.85
CA GLU A 256 -26.55 -14.51 16.75
C GLU A 256 -25.09 -14.98 16.82
N LEU A 257 -24.16 -14.07 17.09
CA LEU A 257 -22.75 -14.38 17.24
C LEU A 257 -22.49 -15.37 18.39
N GLN A 258 -23.08 -15.11 19.57
CA GLN A 258 -22.93 -15.99 20.73
C GLN A 258 -23.53 -17.37 20.50
N LYS A 259 -24.65 -17.44 19.77
CA LYS A 259 -25.30 -18.70 19.40
C LYS A 259 -24.48 -19.50 18.39
N GLU A 260 -23.90 -18.84 17.42
CA GLU A 260 -23.17 -19.49 16.33
C GLU A 260 -21.73 -19.88 16.74
N TYR A 261 -21.09 -19.09 17.62
CA TYR A 261 -19.73 -19.30 18.13
C TYR A 261 -19.73 -19.34 19.65
N PRO A 262 -20.31 -20.39 20.27
CA PRO A 262 -20.64 -20.40 21.70
C PRO A 262 -19.43 -20.57 22.62
N SER A 263 -18.32 -21.11 22.12
CA SER A 263 -17.11 -21.31 22.93
C SER A 263 -16.33 -20.00 23.15
N PHE A 264 -16.71 -18.91 22.51
CA PHE A 264 -16.07 -17.61 22.63
C PHE A 264 -16.91 -16.67 23.51
N ALA A 265 -16.30 -16.06 24.53
CA ALA A 265 -16.98 -15.12 25.42
C ALA A 265 -17.03 -13.71 24.80
N TRP A 266 -17.94 -13.50 23.87
CA TRP A 266 -18.04 -12.28 23.08
C TRP A 266 -18.33 -11.02 23.89
N ASP A 267 -19.10 -11.13 24.95
CA ASP A 267 -19.39 -10.02 25.87
C ASP A 267 -18.12 -9.54 26.58
N VAL A 268 -17.30 -10.47 27.08
CA VAL A 268 -16.00 -10.15 27.67
C VAL A 268 -15.03 -9.57 26.63
N PHE A 269 -15.01 -10.16 25.45
CA PHE A 269 -14.15 -9.71 24.36
C PHE A 269 -14.46 -8.27 23.96
N PHE A 270 -15.70 -7.96 23.61
CA PHE A 270 -16.06 -6.61 23.15
C PHE A 270 -16.04 -5.56 24.26
N SER A 271 -16.40 -5.93 25.51
CA SER A 271 -16.26 -4.98 26.63
C SER A 271 -14.79 -4.63 26.90
N THR A 272 -13.89 -5.61 26.84
CA THR A 272 -12.43 -5.37 26.95
C THR A 272 -11.93 -4.51 25.79
N ALA A 273 -12.47 -4.67 24.60
CA ALA A 273 -12.15 -3.86 23.41
C ALA A 273 -12.61 -2.40 23.52
N GLY A 274 -13.43 -2.06 24.52
CA GLY A 274 -14.04 -0.72 24.66
C GLY A 274 -15.35 -0.56 23.90
N LEU A 275 -15.95 -1.65 23.42
CA LEU A 275 -17.16 -1.69 22.59
C LEU A 275 -18.40 -2.09 23.41
N ASN A 276 -18.63 -1.42 24.55
CA ASN A 276 -19.69 -1.79 25.51
C ASN A 276 -21.13 -1.72 24.99
N ASN A 277 -21.36 -0.95 23.91
CA ASN A 277 -22.69 -0.74 23.31
C ASN A 277 -22.79 -1.36 21.91
N LEU A 278 -21.94 -2.31 21.60
CA LEU A 278 -21.93 -2.98 20.30
C LEU A 278 -23.26 -3.72 20.09
N LYS A 279 -23.91 -3.47 18.96
CA LYS A 279 -25.17 -4.12 18.57
C LYS A 279 -24.94 -5.19 17.53
N GLU A 280 -24.12 -4.88 16.54
CA GLU A 280 -23.88 -5.69 15.37
C GLU A 280 -22.40 -5.64 15.00
N VAL A 281 -21.92 -6.70 14.37
CA VAL A 281 -20.54 -6.84 13.87
C VAL A 281 -20.57 -7.52 12.52
N ASN A 282 -19.70 -7.11 11.60
CA ASN A 282 -19.48 -7.85 10.36
C ASN A 282 -18.43 -8.93 10.56
N ILE A 283 -18.78 -10.16 10.25
CA ILE A 283 -17.88 -11.32 10.23
C ILE A 283 -17.38 -11.51 8.79
N GLY A 284 -16.18 -11.01 8.50
CA GLY A 284 -15.64 -11.06 7.14
C GLY A 284 -15.56 -12.49 6.59
N GLN A 285 -15.02 -13.42 7.37
CA GLN A 285 -14.85 -14.82 6.97
C GLN A 285 -15.44 -15.76 8.03
N PRO A 286 -16.72 -16.15 7.92
CA PRO A 286 -17.42 -16.97 8.92
C PRO A 286 -16.73 -18.32 9.20
N ASP A 287 -16.20 -19.02 8.18
CA ASP A 287 -15.54 -20.29 8.37
C ASP A 287 -14.23 -20.18 9.16
N ALA A 288 -13.48 -19.09 8.93
CA ALA A 288 -12.28 -18.80 9.70
C ALA A 288 -12.62 -18.55 11.18
N LEU A 289 -13.65 -17.76 11.47
CA LEU A 289 -14.07 -17.50 12.84
C LEU A 289 -14.63 -18.76 13.53
N LYS A 290 -15.33 -19.61 12.78
CA LYS A 290 -15.80 -20.92 13.26
C LYS A 290 -14.63 -21.81 13.70
N GLU A 291 -13.53 -21.80 12.93
CA GLU A 291 -12.34 -22.56 13.31
C GLU A 291 -11.64 -21.95 14.53
N VAL A 292 -11.59 -20.61 14.66
CA VAL A 292 -11.12 -19.96 15.89
C VAL A 292 -11.91 -20.44 17.11
N ASN A 293 -13.25 -20.44 17.02
CA ASN A 293 -14.10 -20.97 18.09
C ASN A 293 -13.78 -22.43 18.43
N ALA A 294 -13.56 -23.28 17.41
CA ALA A 294 -13.17 -24.66 17.60
C ALA A 294 -11.76 -24.82 18.20
N ILE A 295 -10.81 -23.96 17.82
CA ILE A 295 -9.45 -23.95 18.40
C ILE A 295 -9.51 -23.63 19.88
N ILE A 296 -10.23 -22.57 20.27
CA ILE A 296 -10.40 -22.19 21.68
C ILE A 296 -10.97 -23.35 22.50
N ASP A 297 -11.94 -24.07 21.95
CA ASP A 297 -12.57 -25.19 22.64
C ASP A 297 -11.67 -26.45 22.72
N THR A 298 -11.07 -26.85 21.61
CA THR A 298 -10.47 -28.17 21.45
C THR A 298 -8.95 -28.23 21.66
N VAL A 299 -8.23 -27.12 21.47
CA VAL A 299 -6.78 -27.06 21.67
C VAL A 299 -6.47 -26.95 23.18
N SER A 300 -5.42 -27.61 23.63
CA SER A 300 -5.00 -27.53 25.03
C SER A 300 -4.65 -26.08 25.43
N LEU A 301 -4.88 -25.76 26.71
CA LEU A 301 -4.52 -24.43 27.22
C LEU A 301 -3.00 -24.17 27.09
N GLU A 302 -2.17 -25.20 27.32
CA GLU A 302 -0.72 -25.12 27.18
C GLU A 302 -0.32 -24.72 25.74
N ASP A 303 -0.93 -25.34 24.72
CA ASP A 303 -0.60 -25.02 23.32
C ASP A 303 -1.08 -23.61 22.93
N GLN A 304 -2.25 -23.19 23.43
CA GLN A 304 -2.75 -21.83 23.19
C GLN A 304 -1.85 -20.77 23.86
N ILE A 305 -1.36 -21.02 25.08
CA ILE A 305 -0.37 -20.16 25.75
C ILE A 305 0.90 -20.02 24.90
N LEU A 306 1.45 -21.13 24.40
CA LEU A 306 2.65 -21.11 23.56
C LEU A 306 2.43 -20.33 22.26
N TYR A 307 1.26 -20.47 21.65
CA TYR A 307 0.91 -19.70 20.45
C TYR A 307 0.77 -18.19 20.74
N LEU A 308 0.17 -17.80 21.86
CA LEU A 308 0.09 -16.39 22.26
C LEU A 308 1.47 -15.82 22.60
N GLN A 309 2.33 -16.59 23.28
CA GLN A 309 3.72 -16.20 23.53
C GLN A 309 4.51 -16.05 22.23
N TRP A 310 4.26 -16.92 21.24
CA TRP A 310 4.83 -16.78 19.90
C TRP A 310 4.45 -15.45 19.24
N ASN A 311 3.18 -15.09 19.27
CA ASN A 311 2.73 -13.82 18.70
C ASN A 311 3.43 -12.60 19.35
N LEU A 312 3.63 -12.62 20.65
CA LEU A 312 4.38 -11.56 21.36
C LEU A 312 5.85 -11.54 20.92
N ILE A 313 6.54 -12.67 20.97
CA ILE A 313 7.96 -12.78 20.61
C ILE A 313 8.21 -12.30 19.19
N ASN A 314 7.39 -12.79 18.24
CA ASN A 314 7.51 -12.46 16.83
C ASN A 314 7.26 -10.97 16.57
N SER A 315 6.22 -10.40 17.16
CA SER A 315 5.88 -8.97 16.99
C SER A 315 6.93 -8.03 17.59
N ALA A 316 7.57 -8.43 18.69
CA ALA A 316 8.58 -7.63 19.37
C ALA A 316 9.97 -7.72 18.73
N ALA A 317 10.25 -8.75 17.94
CA ALA A 317 11.58 -9.12 17.48
C ALA A 317 12.43 -7.96 16.94
N ASN A 318 11.85 -7.10 16.13
CA ASN A 318 12.54 -5.96 15.51
C ASN A 318 12.82 -4.79 16.48
N TYR A 319 12.36 -4.87 17.71
CA TYR A 319 12.48 -3.85 18.75
C TYR A 319 13.28 -4.32 19.97
N LEU A 320 13.93 -5.49 19.87
CA LEU A 320 14.76 -6.12 20.89
C LEU A 320 16.25 -6.07 20.51
N SER A 321 17.06 -7.00 21.03
CA SER A 321 18.50 -7.07 20.72
C SER A 321 18.78 -7.49 19.28
N ASP A 322 20.02 -7.26 18.83
CA ASP A 322 20.48 -7.60 17.49
C ASP A 322 20.33 -9.08 17.16
N ASP A 323 20.36 -9.99 18.16
CA ASP A 323 20.14 -11.42 17.93
C ASP A 323 18.70 -11.73 17.48
N PHE A 324 17.70 -11.06 18.09
CA PHE A 324 16.29 -11.17 17.67
C PHE A 324 16.09 -10.58 16.28
N ILE A 325 16.63 -9.39 16.04
CA ILE A 325 16.53 -8.69 14.75
C ILE A 325 17.19 -9.53 13.64
N ALA A 326 18.36 -10.13 13.92
CA ALA A 326 19.06 -10.99 12.98
C ALA A 326 18.27 -12.27 12.63
N GLN A 327 17.64 -12.89 13.64
CA GLN A 327 16.81 -14.07 13.43
C GLN A 327 15.51 -13.75 12.67
N ASP A 328 14.88 -12.60 12.94
CA ASP A 328 13.73 -12.11 12.17
C ASP A 328 14.11 -11.88 10.72
N PHE A 329 15.23 -11.19 10.48
CA PHE A 329 15.75 -10.96 9.14
C PHE A 329 16.10 -12.26 8.40
N ASP A 330 16.67 -13.26 9.08
CA ASP A 330 17.04 -14.51 8.46
C ASP A 330 15.83 -15.25 7.88
N PHE A 331 14.69 -15.19 8.56
CA PHE A 331 13.45 -15.78 8.05
C PHE A 331 12.72 -14.84 7.08
N TYR A 332 12.23 -13.68 7.54
CA TYR A 332 11.37 -12.82 6.72
C TYR A 332 12.12 -12.04 5.63
N GLY A 333 13.36 -11.65 5.91
CA GLY A 333 14.19 -10.94 4.95
C GLY A 333 14.86 -11.86 3.95
N ARG A 334 15.62 -12.83 4.44
CA ARG A 334 16.45 -13.70 3.59
C ARG A 334 15.63 -14.84 2.98
N THR A 335 14.96 -15.65 3.82
CA THR A 335 14.24 -16.82 3.34
C THR A 335 13.02 -16.47 2.50
N MET A 336 12.17 -15.56 3.00
CA MET A 336 10.91 -15.21 2.32
C MET A 336 11.09 -14.24 1.15
N SER A 337 12.07 -13.34 1.19
CA SER A 337 12.19 -12.25 0.21
C SER A 337 13.52 -12.23 -0.56
N GLY A 338 14.49 -13.11 -0.23
CA GLY A 338 15.78 -13.21 -0.92
C GLY A 338 16.76 -12.05 -0.63
N LYS A 339 16.50 -11.20 0.37
CA LYS A 339 17.47 -10.16 0.77
C LYS A 339 18.74 -10.82 1.31
N LYS A 340 19.90 -10.22 1.04
CA LYS A 340 21.19 -10.75 1.50
C LYS A 340 21.70 -10.04 2.74
N GLU A 341 21.41 -8.75 2.87
CA GLU A 341 21.80 -7.91 3.99
C GLU A 341 20.60 -7.15 4.58
N MET A 342 20.67 -6.89 5.87
CA MET A 342 19.68 -6.08 6.57
C MET A 342 19.91 -4.61 6.26
N GLN A 343 18.83 -3.83 6.14
CA GLN A 343 18.93 -2.38 6.01
C GLN A 343 19.66 -1.75 7.22
N PRO A 344 20.47 -0.71 7.00
CA PRO A 344 21.14 0.03 8.07
C PRO A 344 20.16 0.46 9.16
N ARG A 345 20.62 0.50 10.41
CA ARG A 345 19.78 0.83 11.59
C ARG A 345 19.02 2.15 11.41
N TRP A 346 19.67 3.18 10.89
CA TRP A 346 19.01 4.47 10.69
C TRP A 346 17.79 4.39 9.76
N LYS A 347 17.82 3.55 8.71
CA LYS A 347 16.66 3.34 7.83
C LYS A 347 15.49 2.72 8.59
N ARG A 348 15.79 1.72 9.42
CA ARG A 348 14.80 1.06 10.28
C ARG A 348 14.24 2.04 11.32
N ALA A 349 15.10 2.85 11.95
CA ALA A 349 14.70 3.86 12.92
C ALA A 349 13.81 4.94 12.28
N VAL A 350 14.16 5.47 11.11
CA VAL A 350 13.31 6.40 10.35
C VAL A 350 11.95 5.76 10.04
N SER A 351 11.93 4.51 9.58
CA SER A 351 10.68 3.79 9.28
C SER A 351 9.81 3.59 10.53
N THR A 352 10.41 3.37 11.70
CA THR A 352 9.65 3.26 12.97
C THR A 352 9.03 4.59 13.37
N VAL A 353 9.78 5.68 13.27
CA VAL A 353 9.25 7.04 13.56
C VAL A 353 8.13 7.38 12.60
N ASP A 354 8.33 7.12 11.30
CA ASP A 354 7.34 7.35 10.26
C ASP A 354 6.07 6.51 10.48
N GLY A 355 6.20 5.25 10.83
CA GLY A 355 5.07 4.37 11.15
C GLY A 355 4.31 4.74 12.42
N SER A 356 4.98 5.33 13.42
CA SER A 356 4.39 5.68 14.72
C SER A 356 3.80 7.10 14.76
N LEU A 357 4.41 8.05 14.03
CA LEU A 357 4.11 9.49 14.05
C LEU A 357 3.93 10.05 12.63
N GLY A 358 3.41 9.23 11.73
CA GLY A 358 3.45 9.45 10.29
C GLY A 358 2.88 10.79 9.81
N GLU A 359 1.70 11.22 10.29
CA GLU A 359 1.17 12.53 9.88
C GLU A 359 1.91 13.71 10.50
N ALA A 360 2.44 13.56 11.72
CA ALA A 360 3.26 14.60 12.33
C ALA A 360 4.57 14.83 11.55
N VAL A 361 5.21 13.74 11.12
CA VAL A 361 6.38 13.79 10.25
C VAL A 361 5.99 14.28 8.85
N GLY A 362 4.82 13.86 8.36
CA GLY A 362 4.24 14.29 7.09
C GLY A 362 4.00 15.78 7.00
N GLN A 363 3.52 16.39 8.07
CA GLN A 363 3.35 17.85 8.14
C GLN A 363 4.69 18.58 7.93
N MET A 364 5.74 18.19 8.64
CA MET A 364 7.08 18.74 8.46
C MET A 364 7.64 18.51 7.06
N TYR A 365 7.34 17.34 6.48
CA TYR A 365 7.76 16.97 5.13
C TYR A 365 7.14 17.89 4.07
N VAL A 366 5.82 18.10 4.10
CA VAL A 366 5.14 18.94 3.09
C VAL A 366 5.48 20.41 3.21
N GLU A 367 5.64 20.91 4.43
CA GLU A 367 6.08 22.30 4.68
C GLU A 367 7.44 22.59 4.02
N LYS A 368 8.33 21.61 3.97
CA LYS A 368 9.69 21.78 3.43
C LYS A 368 9.84 21.38 1.96
N TYR A 369 9.14 20.33 1.52
CA TYR A 369 9.44 19.65 0.26
C TYR A 369 8.31 19.68 -0.78
N PHE A 370 7.08 20.09 -0.43
CA PHE A 370 5.95 20.07 -1.36
C PHE A 370 5.49 21.50 -1.74
N PRO A 371 5.78 21.96 -2.98
CA PRO A 371 5.39 23.30 -3.41
C PRO A 371 3.91 23.36 -3.78
N ALA A 372 3.23 24.47 -3.42
CA ALA A 372 1.81 24.70 -3.72
C ALA A 372 1.49 24.60 -5.22
N ALA A 373 2.38 25.05 -6.10
CA ALA A 373 2.21 24.96 -7.56
C ALA A 373 2.08 23.52 -8.07
N ALA A 374 2.69 22.54 -7.41
CA ALA A 374 2.52 21.13 -7.76
C ALA A 374 1.08 20.66 -7.50
N LYS A 375 0.48 21.07 -6.38
CA LYS A 375 -0.93 20.75 -6.07
C LYS A 375 -1.87 21.33 -7.12
N GLU A 376 -1.68 22.60 -7.53
CA GLU A 376 -2.51 23.26 -8.55
C GLU A 376 -2.44 22.51 -9.90
N ARG A 377 -1.23 22.13 -10.34
CA ARG A 377 -1.07 21.37 -11.60
C ARG A 377 -1.72 19.99 -11.52
N MET A 378 -1.62 19.33 -10.38
CA MET A 378 -2.28 18.03 -10.15
C MET A 378 -3.81 18.14 -10.20
N VAL A 379 -4.40 19.17 -9.64
CA VAL A 379 -5.86 19.43 -9.72
C VAL A 379 -6.30 19.53 -11.18
N ALA A 380 -5.53 20.23 -12.01
CA ALA A 380 -5.83 20.37 -13.44
C ALA A 380 -5.73 19.03 -14.19
N LEU A 381 -4.71 18.21 -13.87
CA LEU A 381 -4.56 16.86 -14.44
C LEU A 381 -5.76 15.97 -14.06
N VAL A 382 -6.09 15.89 -12.76
CA VAL A 382 -7.21 15.08 -12.25
C VAL A 382 -8.51 15.46 -12.95
N LYS A 383 -8.80 16.75 -13.09
CA LYS A 383 -10.01 17.21 -13.78
C LYS A 383 -10.06 16.79 -15.24
N ASN A 384 -8.97 16.94 -16.00
CA ASN A 384 -8.93 16.52 -17.39
C ASN A 384 -9.08 15.00 -17.55
N LEU A 385 -8.49 14.20 -16.64
CA LEU A 385 -8.66 12.75 -16.65
C LEU A 385 -10.10 12.35 -16.31
N GLN A 386 -10.72 12.99 -15.32
CA GLN A 386 -12.12 12.75 -14.95
C GLN A 386 -13.08 13.05 -16.11
N GLU A 387 -12.88 14.17 -16.82
CA GLU A 387 -13.63 14.51 -18.04
C GLU A 387 -13.42 13.45 -19.13
N SER A 388 -12.16 13.02 -19.35
CA SER A 388 -11.82 12.03 -20.37
C SER A 388 -12.40 10.64 -20.06
N LEU A 389 -12.41 10.21 -18.80
CA LEU A 389 -13.09 8.98 -18.38
C LEU A 389 -14.60 9.07 -18.62
N GLY A 390 -15.23 10.22 -18.30
CA GLY A 390 -16.64 10.46 -18.56
C GLY A 390 -16.99 10.38 -20.05
N GLU A 391 -16.14 10.91 -20.92
CA GLU A 391 -16.32 10.80 -22.38
C GLU A 391 -16.18 9.35 -22.86
N ARG A 392 -15.23 8.60 -22.32
CA ARG A 392 -15.04 7.18 -22.65
C ARG A 392 -16.25 6.35 -22.21
N ILE A 393 -16.76 6.54 -20.98
CA ILE A 393 -17.98 5.85 -20.51
C ILE A 393 -19.15 6.08 -21.47
N LYS A 394 -19.38 7.33 -21.90
CA LYS A 394 -20.43 7.67 -22.89
C LYS A 394 -20.23 6.93 -24.21
N GLY A 395 -18.99 6.71 -24.63
CA GLY A 395 -18.62 6.06 -25.89
C GLY A 395 -18.64 4.53 -25.86
N LEU A 396 -18.82 3.88 -24.71
CA LEU A 396 -18.78 2.42 -24.62
C LEU A 396 -19.95 1.78 -25.39
N SER A 397 -19.64 0.92 -26.33
CA SER A 397 -20.65 0.24 -27.16
C SER A 397 -21.29 -0.98 -26.51
N TRP A 398 -20.63 -1.52 -25.47
CA TRP A 398 -21.04 -2.74 -24.76
C TRP A 398 -21.90 -2.48 -23.52
N MET A 399 -22.02 -1.23 -23.08
CA MET A 399 -22.76 -0.79 -21.91
C MET A 399 -24.02 -0.02 -22.32
N GLY A 400 -25.15 -0.34 -21.69
CA GLY A 400 -26.42 0.35 -21.91
C GLY A 400 -26.46 1.75 -21.28
N GLU A 401 -27.39 2.59 -21.76
CA GLU A 401 -27.48 4.00 -21.31
C GLU A 401 -27.79 4.13 -19.81
N GLU A 402 -28.62 3.22 -19.24
CA GLU A 402 -28.94 3.24 -17.82
C GLU A 402 -27.70 3.06 -16.94
N THR A 403 -26.83 2.09 -17.26
CA THR A 403 -25.59 1.86 -16.50
C THR A 403 -24.59 2.98 -16.73
N LYS A 404 -24.50 3.53 -17.95
CA LYS A 404 -23.64 4.70 -18.25
C LYS A 404 -24.03 5.92 -17.40
N GLU A 405 -25.33 6.21 -17.28
CA GLU A 405 -25.80 7.35 -16.50
C GLU A 405 -25.38 7.21 -15.02
N LYS A 406 -25.58 6.04 -14.43
CA LYS A 406 -25.15 5.76 -13.04
C LYS A 406 -23.62 5.78 -12.88
N ALA A 407 -22.86 5.28 -13.88
CA ALA A 407 -21.40 5.36 -13.87
C ALA A 407 -20.92 6.82 -13.91
N LEU A 408 -21.54 7.67 -14.69
CA LEU A 408 -21.23 9.11 -14.77
C LEU A 408 -21.60 9.83 -13.46
N GLU A 409 -22.72 9.47 -12.81
CA GLU A 409 -23.05 9.98 -11.48
C GLU A 409 -21.98 9.59 -10.45
N LYS A 410 -21.52 8.34 -10.47
CA LYS A 410 -20.45 7.88 -9.57
C LYS A 410 -19.15 8.61 -9.81
N LEU A 411 -18.76 8.79 -11.06
CA LEU A 411 -17.57 9.55 -11.44
C LEU A 411 -17.63 11.00 -10.98
N ALA A 412 -18.80 11.63 -11.06
CA ALA A 412 -19.02 13.02 -10.63
C ALA A 412 -18.92 13.22 -9.10
N THR A 413 -19.11 12.15 -8.32
CA THR A 413 -19.05 12.18 -6.85
C THR A 413 -17.70 11.77 -6.27
N PHE A 414 -16.68 11.56 -7.09
CA PHE A 414 -15.33 11.23 -6.59
C PHE A 414 -14.81 12.32 -5.65
N HIS A 415 -14.48 11.92 -4.44
CA HIS A 415 -13.75 12.76 -3.50
C HIS A 415 -12.26 12.73 -3.84
N VAL A 416 -11.68 13.89 -4.16
CA VAL A 416 -10.29 13.98 -4.64
C VAL A 416 -9.39 14.56 -3.58
N LYS A 417 -8.37 13.80 -3.15
CA LYS A 417 -7.37 14.17 -2.15
C LYS A 417 -6.00 14.31 -2.80
N ILE A 418 -5.35 15.47 -2.66
CA ILE A 418 -4.06 15.77 -3.30
C ILE A 418 -3.10 16.39 -2.30
N GLY A 419 -1.92 15.79 -2.16
CA GLY A 419 -0.80 16.32 -1.41
C GLY A 419 -0.82 15.96 0.07
N TYR A 420 -1.72 16.53 0.84
CA TYR A 420 -1.80 16.36 2.29
C TYR A 420 -3.20 16.72 2.84
N PRO A 421 -3.55 16.22 4.05
CA PRO A 421 -4.86 16.51 4.68
C PRO A 421 -4.95 17.97 5.15
N ASP A 422 -6.16 18.51 5.14
CA ASP A 422 -6.42 19.86 5.68
C ASP A 422 -6.42 19.89 7.22
N LYS A 423 -6.68 18.75 7.85
CA LYS A 423 -6.66 18.55 9.31
C LYS A 423 -5.71 17.43 9.69
N TRP A 424 -4.74 17.73 10.54
CA TRP A 424 -3.74 16.78 11.03
C TRP A 424 -4.25 15.99 12.24
N LYS A 425 -3.79 14.75 12.39
CA LYS A 425 -4.06 13.92 13.58
C LYS A 425 -3.43 14.53 14.83
N ASP A 426 -4.14 14.42 15.94
CA ASP A 426 -3.67 14.89 17.25
C ASP A 426 -2.91 13.76 17.99
N TYR A 427 -1.61 13.91 18.08
CA TYR A 427 -0.72 12.99 18.83
C TYR A 427 -0.49 13.42 20.28
N SER A 428 -1.26 14.38 20.82
CA SER A 428 -1.04 14.92 22.19
C SER A 428 -1.08 13.83 23.25
N SER A 429 -1.99 12.86 23.13
CA SER A 429 -2.16 11.74 24.06
C SER A 429 -1.14 10.61 23.88
N LEU A 430 -0.36 10.58 22.81
CA LEU A 430 0.70 9.59 22.61
C LEU A 430 1.94 9.99 23.44
N GLU A 431 2.35 9.14 24.37
CA GLU A 431 3.58 9.34 25.14
C GLU A 431 4.75 8.54 24.54
N ILE A 432 5.87 9.23 24.32
CA ILE A 432 7.17 8.61 24.01
C ILE A 432 8.10 8.93 25.19
N LYS A 433 8.71 7.88 25.77
CA LYS A 433 9.51 7.94 27.00
C LYS A 433 10.88 7.31 26.79
N ASP A 434 11.89 7.82 27.50
CA ASP A 434 13.22 7.20 27.57
C ASP A 434 13.19 5.93 28.43
N ASP A 435 12.47 4.93 27.96
CA ASP A 435 12.40 3.60 28.54
C ASP A 435 12.70 2.53 27.48
N SER A 436 11.99 1.42 27.42
CA SER A 436 12.20 0.37 26.42
C SER A 436 11.70 0.78 25.04
N TYR A 437 12.41 0.38 23.99
CA TYR A 437 11.97 0.57 22.60
C TYR A 437 10.64 -0.12 22.37
N TRP A 438 10.50 -1.40 22.76
CA TRP A 438 9.25 -2.15 22.64
C TRP A 438 8.08 -1.45 23.35
N ALA A 439 8.27 -0.96 24.58
CA ALA A 439 7.21 -0.26 25.30
C ALA A 439 6.72 1.02 24.57
N ASN A 440 7.60 1.73 23.87
CA ASN A 440 7.19 2.87 23.04
C ASN A 440 6.37 2.43 21.81
N ILE A 441 6.72 1.30 21.20
CA ILE A 441 5.94 0.72 20.09
C ILE A 441 4.56 0.28 20.58
N GLU A 442 4.46 -0.36 21.74
CA GLU A 442 3.18 -0.74 22.35
C GLU A 442 2.29 0.50 22.60
N ARG A 443 2.88 1.61 23.10
CA ARG A 443 2.14 2.88 23.30
C ARG A 443 1.65 3.49 21.97
N ALA A 444 2.49 3.46 20.93
CA ALA A 444 2.10 3.94 19.62
C ALA A 444 0.95 3.09 19.00
N ASN A 445 1.05 1.76 19.13
CA ASN A 445 0.00 0.83 18.69
C ASN A 445 -1.29 1.02 19.49
N GLN A 446 -1.20 1.18 20.82
CA GLN A 446 -2.36 1.45 21.67
C GLN A 446 -3.03 2.78 21.30
N TRP A 447 -2.25 3.81 20.96
CA TRP A 447 -2.78 5.09 20.49
C TRP A 447 -3.53 4.89 19.17
N SER A 448 -2.95 4.19 18.20
CA SER A 448 -3.60 3.89 16.91
C SER A 448 -4.87 3.05 17.08
N TYR A 449 -4.84 2.07 18.00
CA TYR A 449 -6.02 1.26 18.33
C TYR A 449 -7.15 2.14 18.91
N ASN A 450 -6.84 3.05 19.83
CA ASN A 450 -7.82 3.94 20.43
C ASN A 450 -8.44 4.89 19.39
N GLU A 451 -7.65 5.42 18.45
CA GLU A 451 -8.15 6.21 17.32
C GLU A 451 -9.11 5.39 16.46
N MET A 452 -8.75 4.16 16.13
CA MET A 452 -9.57 3.27 15.32
C MET A 452 -10.88 2.87 16.02
N ILE A 453 -10.82 2.39 17.27
CA ILE A 453 -12.02 2.01 18.05
C ILE A 453 -12.90 3.22 18.33
N GLY A 454 -12.31 4.38 18.56
CA GLY A 454 -13.03 5.63 18.79
C GLY A 454 -13.91 6.12 17.65
N LYS A 455 -13.82 5.51 16.46
CA LYS A 455 -14.71 5.77 15.31
C LYS A 455 -16.08 5.10 15.47
N TYR A 456 -16.17 3.98 16.19
CA TYR A 456 -17.43 3.27 16.38
C TYR A 456 -18.49 4.18 17.01
N GLY A 457 -19.68 4.19 16.43
CA GLY A 457 -20.80 5.06 16.85
C GLY A 457 -20.70 6.51 16.38
N LYS A 458 -19.71 6.83 15.54
CA LYS A 458 -19.58 8.13 14.87
C LYS A 458 -19.80 7.98 13.36
N PRO A 459 -20.27 9.03 12.66
CA PRO A 459 -20.28 9.05 11.20
C PRO A 459 -18.87 8.82 10.64
N VAL A 460 -18.80 8.29 9.42
CA VAL A 460 -17.53 8.17 8.68
C VAL A 460 -16.99 9.56 8.36
N ASP A 461 -15.71 9.80 8.71
CA ASP A 461 -14.98 11.01 8.34
C ASP A 461 -14.40 10.83 6.93
N LYS A 462 -15.05 11.44 5.94
CA LYS A 462 -14.61 11.38 4.53
C LYS A 462 -13.33 12.18 4.26
N ASP A 463 -12.90 13.04 5.21
CA ASP A 463 -11.66 13.82 5.08
C ASP A 463 -10.44 13.08 5.66
N GLU A 464 -10.63 11.94 6.32
CA GLU A 464 -9.55 11.12 6.83
C GLU A 464 -8.68 10.54 5.69
N TRP A 465 -7.36 10.61 5.85
CA TRP A 465 -6.41 10.03 4.92
C TRP A 465 -5.91 8.66 5.40
N TYR A 466 -5.83 7.69 4.48
CA TYR A 466 -5.33 6.33 4.77
C TYR A 466 -3.86 6.15 4.42
N MET A 467 -3.23 7.15 3.79
CA MET A 467 -1.78 7.23 3.56
C MET A 467 -1.25 8.54 4.08
N THR A 468 -0.02 8.53 4.60
CA THR A 468 0.67 9.75 5.02
C THR A 468 1.15 10.56 3.82
N PRO A 469 1.33 11.90 3.95
CA PRO A 469 1.74 12.75 2.83
C PRO A 469 3.07 12.36 2.17
N GLN A 470 4.01 11.77 2.90
CA GLN A 470 5.33 11.35 2.40
C GLN A 470 5.30 9.98 1.69
N THR A 471 4.18 9.29 1.70
CA THR A 471 4.03 7.97 1.05
C THR A 471 4.18 8.07 -0.46
N VAL A 472 4.98 7.16 -1.05
CA VAL A 472 5.11 7.01 -2.51
C VAL A 472 4.11 5.98 -2.98
N ASN A 473 2.87 6.37 -3.03
CA ASN A 473 1.74 5.57 -3.53
C ASN A 473 0.52 6.45 -3.77
N ALA A 474 -0.57 5.85 -4.25
CA ALA A 474 -1.90 6.43 -4.38
C ALA A 474 -2.94 5.36 -3.99
N TYR A 475 -4.21 5.73 -3.82
CA TYR A 475 -5.27 4.75 -3.58
C TYR A 475 -6.64 5.24 -4.05
N TYR A 476 -7.53 4.29 -4.34
CA TYR A 476 -8.97 4.45 -4.38
C TYR A 476 -9.60 3.76 -3.16
N ASN A 477 -10.58 4.40 -2.52
CA ASN A 477 -11.38 3.78 -1.46
C ASN A 477 -12.85 3.71 -1.88
N PRO A 478 -13.43 2.50 -2.04
CA PRO A 478 -14.79 2.34 -2.54
C PRO A 478 -15.88 2.87 -1.57
N THR A 479 -15.66 2.76 -0.24
CA THR A 479 -16.67 3.15 0.76
C THR A 479 -16.82 4.65 0.92
N THR A 480 -15.80 5.43 0.57
CA THR A 480 -15.84 6.90 0.53
C THR A 480 -15.87 7.45 -0.89
N ASN A 481 -15.78 6.58 -1.91
CA ASN A 481 -15.67 6.92 -3.32
C ASN A 481 -14.60 7.98 -3.58
N GLU A 482 -13.40 7.76 -3.03
CA GLU A 482 -12.31 8.72 -3.06
C GLU A 482 -11.06 8.22 -3.78
N ILE A 483 -10.34 9.14 -4.41
CA ILE A 483 -8.99 8.95 -4.94
C ILE A 483 -8.01 9.86 -4.19
N CYS A 484 -6.85 9.33 -3.82
CA CYS A 484 -5.86 10.05 -3.03
C CYS A 484 -4.46 9.95 -3.64
N PHE A 485 -3.79 11.11 -3.74
CA PHE A 485 -2.43 11.26 -4.27
C PHE A 485 -1.58 12.02 -3.26
N PRO A 486 -0.86 11.31 -2.36
CA PRO A 486 0.04 11.94 -1.38
C PRO A 486 1.16 12.75 -2.04
N ALA A 487 1.67 13.77 -1.36
CA ALA A 487 2.76 14.60 -1.85
C ALA A 487 4.02 13.79 -2.22
N GLY A 488 4.24 12.67 -1.53
CA GLY A 488 5.40 11.80 -1.72
C GLY A 488 5.56 11.23 -3.12
N ILE A 489 4.44 10.94 -3.83
CA ILE A 489 4.49 10.43 -5.22
C ILE A 489 4.57 11.55 -6.25
N LEU A 490 4.26 12.81 -5.89
CA LEU A 490 4.19 13.93 -6.81
C LEU A 490 5.56 14.52 -7.13
N GLN A 491 6.49 13.67 -7.49
CA GLN A 491 7.89 13.95 -7.82
C GLN A 491 8.38 13.05 -8.95
N TYR A 492 9.52 13.41 -9.59
CA TYR A 492 10.16 12.56 -10.58
C TYR A 492 10.46 11.14 -10.01
N PRO A 493 10.17 10.04 -10.73
CA PRO A 493 9.80 9.96 -12.14
C PRO A 493 8.27 9.92 -12.40
N PHE A 494 7.43 10.17 -11.42
CA PHE A 494 5.97 10.15 -11.58
C PHE A 494 5.42 11.50 -12.04
N PHE A 495 5.95 12.59 -11.50
CA PHE A 495 5.53 13.95 -11.80
C PHE A 495 6.74 14.88 -11.87
N ASP A 496 6.81 15.72 -12.88
CA ASP A 496 7.82 16.78 -12.98
C ASP A 496 7.18 18.09 -13.44
N MET A 497 7.30 19.12 -12.60
CA MET A 497 6.83 20.48 -12.90
C MET A 497 7.48 21.07 -14.15
N ASN A 498 8.70 20.64 -14.49
CA ASN A 498 9.49 21.15 -15.59
C ASN A 498 9.36 20.30 -16.85
N ALA A 499 8.68 19.15 -16.79
CA ALA A 499 8.44 18.30 -17.95
C ALA A 499 7.15 18.68 -18.68
N ASP A 500 7.09 18.34 -19.96
CA ASP A 500 5.91 18.54 -20.79
C ASP A 500 4.77 17.55 -20.48
N ASP A 501 3.63 17.75 -21.11
CA ASP A 501 2.44 16.93 -20.87
C ASP A 501 2.59 15.49 -21.35
N ALA A 502 3.42 15.20 -22.35
CA ALA A 502 3.67 13.82 -22.77
C ALA A 502 4.28 12.99 -21.64
N PHE A 503 5.21 13.59 -20.89
CA PHE A 503 5.80 12.96 -19.71
C PHE A 503 4.79 12.80 -18.57
N ASN A 504 4.15 13.90 -18.16
CA ASN A 504 3.29 13.89 -16.97
C ASN A 504 2.02 13.06 -17.16
N TYR A 505 1.39 13.09 -18.35
CA TYR A 505 0.25 12.20 -18.63
C TYR A 505 0.68 10.74 -18.76
N GLY A 506 1.88 10.45 -19.31
CA GLY A 506 2.41 9.09 -19.37
C GLY A 506 2.76 8.48 -18.02
N ALA A 507 3.16 9.30 -17.05
CA ALA A 507 3.51 8.88 -15.70
C ALA A 507 2.34 9.06 -14.71
N ILE A 508 2.30 10.20 -13.99
CA ILE A 508 1.28 10.44 -12.96
C ILE A 508 -0.13 10.44 -13.54
N GLY A 509 -0.30 10.84 -14.80
CA GLY A 509 -1.62 10.80 -15.46
C GLY A 509 -2.17 9.37 -15.56
N VAL A 510 -1.33 8.37 -15.88
CA VAL A 510 -1.76 6.97 -15.88
C VAL A 510 -2.06 6.49 -14.47
N VAL A 511 -1.29 6.91 -13.44
CA VAL A 511 -1.59 6.60 -12.03
C VAL A 511 -2.94 7.19 -11.62
N ILE A 512 -3.23 8.45 -11.98
CA ILE A 512 -4.54 9.07 -11.71
C ILE A 512 -5.67 8.29 -12.38
N GLY A 513 -5.50 7.94 -13.65
CA GLY A 513 -6.48 7.15 -14.39
C GLY A 513 -6.67 5.74 -13.83
N HIS A 514 -5.60 5.13 -13.30
CA HIS A 514 -5.61 3.85 -12.60
C HIS A 514 -6.49 3.93 -11.35
N GLU A 515 -6.26 4.90 -10.47
CA GLU A 515 -7.09 5.06 -9.27
C GLU A 515 -8.55 5.38 -9.59
N MET A 516 -8.82 6.20 -10.61
CA MET A 516 -10.19 6.42 -11.09
C MET A 516 -10.85 5.14 -11.60
N THR A 517 -10.09 4.29 -12.30
CA THR A 517 -10.60 3.04 -12.87
C THR A 517 -10.91 2.02 -11.78
N HIS A 518 -10.22 2.05 -10.61
CA HIS A 518 -10.59 1.23 -9.46
C HIS A 518 -12.03 1.46 -9.00
N GLY A 519 -12.60 2.64 -9.20
CA GLY A 519 -14.04 2.88 -8.97
C GLY A 519 -14.96 2.01 -9.84
N PHE A 520 -14.43 1.43 -10.91
CA PHE A 520 -15.14 0.70 -11.94
C PHE A 520 -14.50 -0.64 -12.30
N ASP A 521 -13.53 -1.13 -11.53
CA ASP A 521 -12.95 -2.47 -11.68
C ASP A 521 -13.93 -3.55 -11.17
N ASP A 522 -13.52 -4.80 -11.13
CA ASP A 522 -14.36 -5.92 -10.73
C ASP A 522 -14.92 -5.83 -9.30
N GLN A 523 -14.20 -5.15 -8.40
CA GLN A 523 -14.64 -4.89 -7.02
C GLN A 523 -15.32 -3.53 -6.89
N GLY A 524 -14.66 -2.45 -7.35
CA GLY A 524 -15.17 -1.09 -7.20
C GLY A 524 -16.51 -0.85 -7.90
N ARG A 525 -16.77 -1.53 -9.04
CA ARG A 525 -18.06 -1.46 -9.73
C ARG A 525 -19.25 -1.89 -8.88
N GLN A 526 -19.02 -2.66 -7.81
CA GLN A 526 -20.06 -3.17 -6.93
C GLN A 526 -20.51 -2.15 -5.88
N TYR A 527 -19.79 -1.03 -5.76
CA TYR A 527 -20.13 0.08 -4.87
C TYR A 527 -20.78 1.21 -5.66
N ASP A 528 -21.87 1.76 -5.12
CA ASP A 528 -22.59 2.88 -5.73
C ASP A 528 -21.87 4.22 -5.53
N LYS A 529 -22.44 5.31 -6.05
CA LYS A 529 -21.90 6.67 -5.97
C LYS A 529 -21.75 7.21 -4.54
N ASP A 530 -22.47 6.65 -3.59
CA ASP A 530 -22.45 7.03 -2.18
C ASP A 530 -21.46 6.17 -1.37
N GLY A 531 -20.86 5.15 -2.00
CA GLY A 531 -19.90 4.22 -1.40
C GLY A 531 -20.54 2.99 -0.75
N ASN A 532 -21.80 2.70 -1.06
CA ASN A 532 -22.48 1.52 -0.55
C ASN A 532 -22.30 0.33 -1.49
N LEU A 533 -22.04 -0.85 -0.93
CA LEU A 533 -22.03 -2.13 -1.64
C LEU A 533 -23.45 -2.45 -2.11
N LYS A 534 -23.75 -2.05 -3.31
CA LYS A 534 -25.09 -2.11 -3.90
C LYS A 534 -24.99 -2.29 -5.40
N ASP A 535 -25.66 -3.31 -5.91
CA ASP A 535 -25.79 -3.53 -7.35
C ASP A 535 -26.58 -2.39 -7.99
N TRP A 536 -25.93 -1.69 -8.95
CA TRP A 536 -26.50 -0.59 -9.70
C TRP A 536 -26.43 -0.81 -11.23
N TRP A 537 -25.88 -1.96 -11.63
CA TRP A 537 -25.74 -2.37 -13.04
C TRP A 537 -27.01 -3.04 -13.54
N THR A 538 -27.28 -2.97 -14.85
CA THR A 538 -28.21 -3.91 -15.46
C THR A 538 -27.57 -5.30 -15.51
N ALA A 539 -28.38 -6.35 -15.45
CA ALA A 539 -27.87 -7.73 -15.51
C ALA A 539 -27.12 -8.02 -16.81
N GLU A 540 -27.53 -7.39 -17.92
CA GLU A 540 -26.87 -7.53 -19.22
C GLU A 540 -25.48 -6.86 -19.21
N ASP A 541 -25.38 -5.64 -18.70
CA ASP A 541 -24.11 -4.92 -18.62
C ASP A 541 -23.14 -5.58 -17.66
N ALA A 542 -23.62 -6.10 -16.51
CA ALA A 542 -22.81 -6.89 -15.58
C ALA A 542 -22.21 -8.11 -16.29
N LYS A 543 -23.02 -8.88 -17.03
CA LYS A 543 -22.54 -10.01 -17.83
C LYS A 543 -21.55 -9.61 -18.90
N ASN A 544 -21.79 -8.48 -19.57
CA ASN A 544 -20.86 -7.96 -20.59
C ASN A 544 -19.52 -7.54 -20.00
N PHE A 545 -19.51 -6.98 -18.80
CA PHE A 545 -18.30 -6.67 -18.05
C PHE A 545 -17.55 -7.96 -17.66
N GLU A 546 -18.23 -8.92 -17.05
CA GLU A 546 -17.65 -10.19 -16.61
C GLU A 546 -17.01 -10.98 -17.77
N ALA A 547 -17.66 -10.98 -18.94
CA ALA A 547 -17.08 -11.62 -20.12
C ALA A 547 -15.76 -10.97 -20.58
N ARG A 548 -15.63 -9.64 -20.46
CA ARG A 548 -14.39 -8.92 -20.78
C ARG A 548 -13.33 -9.11 -19.70
N ALA A 549 -13.73 -9.06 -18.43
CA ALA A 549 -12.88 -9.31 -17.30
C ALA A 549 -12.25 -10.71 -17.35
N ALA A 550 -13.04 -11.73 -17.75
CA ALA A 550 -12.54 -13.09 -17.94
C ALA A 550 -11.48 -13.19 -19.05
N VAL A 551 -11.62 -12.44 -20.15
CA VAL A 551 -10.60 -12.39 -21.21
C VAL A 551 -9.28 -11.82 -20.65
N MET A 552 -9.36 -10.78 -19.83
CA MET A 552 -8.18 -10.18 -19.19
C MET A 552 -7.54 -11.13 -18.19
N ALA A 553 -8.33 -11.74 -17.29
CA ALA A 553 -7.82 -12.71 -16.31
C ALA A 553 -7.10 -13.88 -17.01
N ASN A 554 -7.72 -14.49 -18.02
CA ASN A 554 -7.13 -15.59 -18.78
C ASN A 554 -5.84 -15.19 -19.52
N PHE A 555 -5.76 -13.95 -20.01
CA PHE A 555 -4.54 -13.45 -20.62
C PHE A 555 -3.39 -13.39 -19.62
N PHE A 556 -3.63 -12.85 -18.42
CA PHE A 556 -2.60 -12.79 -17.38
C PHE A 556 -2.26 -14.16 -16.78
N ASP A 557 -3.23 -15.09 -16.65
CA ASP A 557 -2.96 -16.47 -16.24
C ASP A 557 -1.99 -17.20 -17.19
N SER A 558 -1.97 -16.82 -18.47
CA SER A 558 -1.06 -17.40 -19.45
C SER A 558 0.41 -16.95 -19.26
N ILE A 559 0.67 -15.96 -18.44
CA ILE A 559 2.00 -15.37 -18.27
C ILE A 559 2.83 -16.19 -17.28
N GLU A 560 3.94 -16.73 -17.74
CA GLU A 560 4.95 -17.38 -16.88
C GLU A 560 5.83 -16.28 -16.25
N VAL A 561 5.75 -16.12 -14.92
CA VAL A 561 6.49 -15.09 -14.15
C VAL A 561 7.84 -15.60 -13.64
N ALA A 562 7.97 -16.89 -13.45
CA ALA A 562 9.20 -17.61 -13.14
C ALA A 562 9.10 -19.04 -13.72
N PRO A 563 10.21 -19.79 -13.89
CA PRO A 563 10.17 -21.12 -14.46
C PRO A 563 9.12 -22.03 -13.80
N GLY A 564 8.09 -22.41 -14.55
CA GLY A 564 6.97 -23.24 -14.08
C GLY A 564 5.97 -22.53 -13.15
N VAL A 565 6.08 -21.22 -12.96
CA VAL A 565 5.17 -20.42 -12.12
C VAL A 565 4.46 -19.39 -12.98
N HIS A 566 3.14 -19.46 -12.99
CA HIS A 566 2.28 -18.52 -13.70
C HIS A 566 1.76 -17.41 -12.79
N ALA A 567 1.45 -16.27 -13.38
CA ALA A 567 0.67 -15.22 -12.70
C ALA A 567 -0.73 -15.77 -12.36
N ASN A 568 -1.38 -15.12 -11.38
CA ASN A 568 -2.77 -15.41 -11.05
C ASN A 568 -3.63 -14.25 -11.58
N GLY A 569 -4.23 -14.45 -12.75
CA GLY A 569 -4.99 -13.41 -13.45
C GLY A 569 -6.28 -13.02 -12.73
N GLU A 570 -6.91 -13.94 -11.98
CA GLU A 570 -8.08 -13.62 -11.14
C GLU A 570 -7.66 -12.78 -9.93
N PHE A 571 -6.55 -13.12 -9.29
CA PHE A 571 -6.03 -12.34 -8.15
C PHE A 571 -5.62 -10.92 -8.56
N THR A 572 -4.99 -10.77 -9.73
CA THR A 572 -4.50 -9.49 -10.23
C THR A 572 -5.50 -8.73 -11.11
N LEU A 573 -6.73 -9.22 -11.26
CA LEU A 573 -7.71 -8.71 -12.22
C LEU A 573 -8.01 -7.22 -12.04
N GLY A 574 -8.33 -6.76 -10.84
CA GLY A 574 -8.67 -5.37 -10.57
C GLY A 574 -7.53 -4.41 -10.93
N GLU A 575 -6.31 -4.78 -10.56
CA GLU A 575 -5.10 -4.02 -10.88
C GLU A 575 -4.83 -3.97 -12.39
N ASN A 576 -5.03 -5.08 -13.10
CA ASN A 576 -4.86 -5.12 -14.54
C ASN A 576 -5.95 -4.31 -15.28
N ILE A 577 -7.20 -4.32 -14.79
CA ILE A 577 -8.28 -3.46 -15.30
C ILE A 577 -7.93 -1.98 -15.07
N ALA A 578 -7.41 -1.65 -13.87
CA ALA A 578 -7.04 -0.29 -13.50
C ALA A 578 -5.86 0.24 -14.34
N ASP A 579 -4.83 -0.57 -14.58
CA ASP A 579 -3.71 -0.21 -15.47
C ASP A 579 -4.16 0.04 -16.89
N HIS A 580 -5.01 -0.84 -17.42
CA HIS A 580 -5.53 -0.74 -18.77
C HIS A 580 -6.41 0.51 -18.94
N GLY A 581 -7.35 0.73 -18.01
CA GLY A 581 -8.21 1.92 -17.99
C GLY A 581 -7.40 3.21 -17.83
N GLY A 582 -6.42 3.19 -16.91
CA GLY A 582 -5.51 4.30 -16.65
C GLY A 582 -4.74 4.73 -17.91
N LEU A 583 -4.19 3.76 -18.66
CA LEU A 583 -3.52 4.02 -19.95
C LEU A 583 -4.46 4.66 -20.97
N GLN A 584 -5.65 4.11 -21.16
CA GLN A 584 -6.63 4.59 -22.12
C GLN A 584 -7.13 6.00 -21.79
N VAL A 585 -7.51 6.22 -20.54
CA VAL A 585 -8.04 7.50 -20.05
C VAL A 585 -6.96 8.59 -20.12
N SER A 586 -5.75 8.28 -19.65
CA SER A 586 -4.66 9.25 -19.63
C SER A 586 -4.17 9.60 -21.04
N TYR A 587 -4.12 8.63 -21.95
CA TYR A 587 -3.77 8.91 -23.35
C TYR A 587 -4.80 9.83 -24.03
N GLN A 588 -6.09 9.62 -23.80
CA GLN A 588 -7.14 10.51 -24.30
C GLN A 588 -7.02 11.91 -23.71
N ALA A 589 -6.81 12.01 -22.39
CA ALA A 589 -6.63 13.28 -21.70
C ALA A 589 -5.39 14.04 -22.23
N PHE A 590 -4.28 13.33 -22.46
CA PHE A 590 -3.08 13.86 -23.08
C PHE A 590 -3.35 14.44 -24.47
N LYS A 591 -4.04 13.72 -25.33
CA LYS A 591 -4.39 14.20 -26.68
C LYS A 591 -5.29 15.44 -26.63
N LYS A 592 -6.23 15.52 -25.68
CA LYS A 592 -7.07 16.70 -25.45
C LYS A 592 -6.24 17.90 -24.99
N ALA A 593 -5.37 17.71 -23.99
CA ALA A 593 -4.55 18.78 -23.43
C ALA A 593 -3.60 19.41 -24.46
N THR A 594 -3.09 18.61 -25.39
CA THR A 594 -2.10 19.05 -26.39
C THR A 594 -2.70 19.41 -27.74
N ALA A 595 -4.03 19.29 -27.93
CA ALA A 595 -4.68 19.54 -29.24
C ALA A 595 -4.50 20.98 -29.73
N ALA A 596 -4.62 21.98 -28.83
CA ALA A 596 -4.50 23.39 -29.20
C ALA A 596 -3.05 23.85 -29.37
N ALA A 597 -2.10 23.18 -28.71
CA ALA A 597 -0.66 23.48 -28.77
C ALA A 597 0.13 22.16 -28.88
N PRO A 598 0.19 21.56 -30.08
CA PRO A 598 0.85 20.29 -30.27
C PRO A 598 2.33 20.31 -29.86
N LEU A 599 2.72 19.30 -29.11
CA LEU A 599 4.11 19.13 -28.68
C LEU A 599 5.01 18.74 -29.88
N LYS A 600 6.29 19.09 -29.77
CA LYS A 600 7.29 18.80 -30.80
C LYS A 600 7.96 17.43 -30.55
N ILE A 601 8.59 16.91 -31.60
CA ILE A 601 9.53 15.81 -31.48
C ILE A 601 10.74 16.29 -30.67
N GLU A 602 11.07 15.56 -29.62
CA GLU A 602 12.27 15.80 -28.81
C GLU A 602 13.05 14.50 -28.60
N ASN A 603 14.36 14.59 -28.56
CA ASN A 603 15.22 13.42 -28.38
C ASN A 603 14.89 12.26 -29.35
N ARG A 604 14.49 12.61 -30.61
CA ARG A 604 14.02 11.68 -31.67
C ARG A 604 12.68 10.98 -31.43
N PHE A 605 11.98 11.27 -30.32
CA PHE A 605 10.69 10.67 -30.00
C PHE A 605 9.53 11.64 -30.23
N THR A 606 8.46 11.11 -30.80
CA THR A 606 7.20 11.83 -30.89
C THR A 606 6.59 12.00 -29.50
N PRO A 607 5.65 12.94 -29.30
CA PRO A 607 4.94 13.07 -28.01
C PRO A 607 4.27 11.77 -27.55
N GLU A 608 3.66 11.01 -28.47
CA GLU A 608 3.03 9.72 -28.20
C GLU A 608 4.06 8.68 -27.73
N GLN A 609 5.20 8.61 -28.38
CA GLN A 609 6.29 7.72 -27.96
C GLN A 609 6.79 8.08 -26.55
N ARG A 610 6.95 9.38 -26.25
CA ARG A 610 7.35 9.83 -24.91
C ARG A 610 6.32 9.49 -23.83
N PHE A 611 5.01 9.56 -24.15
CA PHE A 611 3.95 9.10 -23.25
C PHE A 611 4.17 7.64 -22.81
N PHE A 612 4.36 6.72 -23.75
CA PHE A 612 4.55 5.31 -23.43
C PHE A 612 5.92 5.02 -22.77
N LEU A 613 6.97 5.75 -23.14
CA LEU A 613 8.28 5.64 -22.48
C LEU A 613 8.20 6.09 -21.02
N SER A 614 7.48 7.20 -20.76
CA SER A 614 7.25 7.69 -19.40
C SER A 614 6.45 6.66 -18.56
N TYR A 615 5.39 6.08 -19.15
CA TYR A 615 4.63 5.01 -18.53
C TYR A 615 5.51 3.82 -18.13
N ALA A 616 6.30 3.30 -19.05
CA ALA A 616 7.17 2.16 -18.75
C ALA A 616 8.18 2.48 -17.64
N ASN A 617 8.72 3.70 -17.64
CA ASN A 617 9.72 4.13 -16.66
C ASN A 617 9.21 4.12 -15.20
N VAL A 618 7.91 4.37 -14.95
CA VAL A 618 7.37 4.28 -13.59
C VAL A 618 7.41 2.85 -13.03
N TRP A 619 7.46 1.84 -13.90
CA TRP A 619 7.52 0.43 -13.54
C TRP A 619 8.93 -0.16 -13.61
N ALA A 620 9.94 0.63 -14.01
CA ALA A 620 11.33 0.17 -14.09
C ALA A 620 11.81 -0.40 -12.76
N GLY A 621 12.47 -1.57 -12.78
CA GLY A 621 12.99 -2.18 -11.57
C GLY A 621 13.62 -3.54 -11.77
N ASN A 622 14.44 -3.91 -10.82
CA ASN A 622 15.04 -5.23 -10.65
C ASN A 622 14.40 -5.95 -9.47
N ILE A 623 14.26 -7.27 -9.52
CA ILE A 623 13.58 -8.08 -8.52
C ILE A 623 14.26 -9.46 -8.38
N ARG A 624 14.34 -9.98 -7.15
CA ARG A 624 14.89 -11.30 -6.87
C ARG A 624 13.87 -12.42 -7.14
N PRO A 625 14.32 -13.63 -7.48
CA PRO A 625 13.42 -14.76 -7.71
C PRO A 625 12.48 -15.06 -6.52
N GLU A 626 12.99 -15.03 -5.29
CA GLU A 626 12.23 -15.28 -4.07
C GLU A 626 11.11 -14.23 -3.90
N GLU A 627 11.40 -12.98 -4.20
CA GLU A 627 10.41 -11.90 -4.15
C GLU A 627 9.36 -12.03 -5.26
N ILE A 628 9.71 -12.50 -6.45
CA ILE A 628 8.73 -12.82 -7.52
C ILE A 628 7.72 -13.85 -6.99
N LEU A 629 8.21 -14.94 -6.42
CA LEU A 629 7.36 -16.02 -5.93
C LEU A 629 6.46 -15.58 -4.76
N LYS A 630 7.04 -14.83 -3.83
CA LYS A 630 6.28 -14.25 -2.72
C LYS A 630 5.16 -13.33 -3.23
N ARG A 631 5.48 -12.40 -4.11
CA ARG A 631 4.48 -11.44 -4.64
C ARG A 631 3.38 -12.13 -5.43
N THR A 632 3.68 -13.17 -6.19
CA THR A 632 2.67 -13.95 -6.92
C THR A 632 1.59 -14.52 -5.99
N LYS A 633 1.94 -14.82 -4.72
CA LYS A 633 1.00 -15.32 -3.71
C LYS A 633 0.33 -14.23 -2.88
N THR A 634 0.99 -13.09 -2.67
CA THR A 634 0.60 -12.13 -1.62
C THR A 634 0.24 -10.73 -2.13
N ASP A 635 0.53 -10.39 -3.38
CA ASP A 635 0.37 -9.06 -3.94
C ASP A 635 -0.61 -9.07 -5.12
N PRO A 636 -1.72 -8.31 -5.07
CA PRO A 636 -2.69 -8.26 -6.16
C PRO A 636 -2.17 -7.55 -7.42
N HIS A 637 -1.01 -6.90 -7.35
CA HIS A 637 -0.42 -6.23 -8.51
C HIS A 637 0.41 -7.22 -9.35
N SER A 638 0.25 -7.14 -10.66
CA SER A 638 1.18 -7.76 -11.61
C SER A 638 2.60 -7.20 -11.40
N LEU A 639 3.63 -8.01 -11.69
CA LEU A 639 5.03 -7.55 -11.62
C LEU A 639 5.26 -6.41 -12.62
N GLY A 640 6.16 -5.47 -12.31
CA GLY A 640 6.40 -4.25 -13.11
C GLY A 640 6.59 -4.52 -14.62
N LYS A 641 7.33 -5.58 -14.97
CA LYS A 641 7.44 -6.02 -16.37
C LYS A 641 6.07 -6.27 -17.02
N TRP A 642 5.17 -6.91 -16.32
CA TRP A 642 3.88 -7.34 -16.86
C TRP A 642 2.81 -6.25 -16.76
N ARG A 643 2.99 -5.26 -15.91
CA ARG A 643 2.22 -4.01 -15.98
C ARG A 643 2.52 -3.22 -17.27
N VAL A 644 3.70 -3.43 -17.87
CA VAL A 644 4.08 -2.85 -19.17
C VAL A 644 3.80 -3.82 -20.33
N ASP A 645 4.50 -4.96 -20.37
CA ASP A 645 4.43 -5.91 -21.47
C ASP A 645 3.09 -6.67 -21.56
N GLY A 646 2.32 -6.73 -20.46
CA GLY A 646 0.97 -7.29 -20.43
C GLY A 646 -0.12 -6.27 -20.79
N ALA A 647 0.03 -4.99 -20.39
CA ALA A 647 -0.98 -3.98 -20.66
C ALA A 647 -0.90 -3.41 -22.08
N LEU A 648 0.31 -3.07 -22.57
CA LEU A 648 0.49 -2.39 -23.85
C LEU A 648 -0.04 -3.16 -25.07
N PRO A 649 0.02 -4.50 -25.16
CA PRO A 649 -0.60 -5.25 -26.25
C PRO A 649 -2.11 -5.03 -26.40
N GLN A 650 -2.78 -4.52 -25.38
CA GLN A 650 -4.20 -4.18 -25.42
C GLN A 650 -4.47 -2.76 -25.97
N ILE A 651 -3.45 -1.91 -26.11
CA ILE A 651 -3.57 -0.48 -26.36
C ILE A 651 -3.27 -0.14 -27.83
N GLY A 652 -4.31 0.20 -28.62
CA GLY A 652 -4.19 0.50 -30.05
C GLY A 652 -3.17 1.62 -30.37
N ALA A 653 -3.17 2.70 -29.60
CA ALA A 653 -2.27 3.83 -29.78
C ALA A 653 -0.78 3.48 -29.63
N TRP A 654 -0.44 2.45 -28.82
CA TRP A 654 0.93 1.97 -28.70
C TRP A 654 1.45 1.33 -29.98
N TYR A 655 0.59 0.57 -30.69
CA TYR A 655 0.92 -0.03 -31.99
C TYR A 655 1.27 1.04 -33.02
N GLU A 656 0.47 2.11 -33.07
CA GLU A 656 0.71 3.25 -33.98
C GLU A 656 2.01 3.98 -33.62
N ALA A 657 2.24 4.27 -32.34
CA ALA A 657 3.40 5.03 -31.88
C ALA A 657 4.73 4.32 -32.19
N PHE A 658 4.78 3.00 -32.12
CA PHE A 658 6.00 2.21 -32.29
C PHE A 658 6.02 1.34 -33.55
N ASN A 659 5.02 1.46 -34.43
CA ASN A 659 4.87 0.69 -35.68
C ASN A 659 4.92 -0.84 -35.43
N ILE A 660 4.23 -1.30 -34.38
CA ILE A 660 4.16 -2.73 -34.03
C ILE A 660 3.25 -3.46 -35.01
N THR A 661 3.71 -4.59 -35.54
CA THR A 661 3.05 -5.37 -36.57
C THR A 661 2.90 -6.83 -36.17
N GLU A 662 2.18 -7.62 -36.95
CA GLU A 662 1.99 -9.06 -36.74
C GLU A 662 3.31 -9.88 -36.68
N LYS A 663 4.44 -9.29 -37.06
CA LYS A 663 5.76 -9.91 -36.98
C LYS A 663 6.42 -9.78 -35.60
N ASP A 664 5.88 -8.91 -34.78
CA ASP A 664 6.45 -8.62 -33.48
C ASP A 664 5.90 -9.57 -32.40
N PRO A 665 6.73 -10.11 -31.49
CA PRO A 665 6.28 -11.05 -30.46
C PRO A 665 5.19 -10.53 -29.53
N MET A 666 5.16 -9.22 -29.26
CA MET A 666 4.13 -8.57 -28.42
C MET A 666 2.84 -8.25 -29.21
N TYR A 667 2.77 -8.58 -30.51
CA TYR A 667 1.56 -8.33 -31.27
C TYR A 667 0.41 -9.21 -30.78
N LEU A 668 -0.70 -8.57 -30.42
CA LEU A 668 -1.95 -9.23 -30.10
C LEU A 668 -2.99 -8.88 -31.20
N PRO A 669 -3.58 -9.86 -31.88
CA PRO A 669 -4.63 -9.60 -32.87
C PRO A 669 -5.79 -8.76 -32.33
N VAL A 670 -6.40 -7.90 -33.14
CA VAL A 670 -7.43 -6.95 -32.69
C VAL A 670 -8.61 -7.66 -31.99
N ASP A 671 -9.01 -8.82 -32.55
CA ASP A 671 -10.09 -9.66 -32.01
C ASP A 671 -9.75 -10.36 -30.65
N LYS A 672 -8.47 -10.32 -30.25
CA LYS A 672 -7.98 -10.85 -28.98
C LYS A 672 -7.75 -9.74 -27.94
N ARG A 673 -7.76 -8.48 -28.36
CA ARG A 673 -7.60 -7.35 -27.44
C ARG A 673 -8.88 -7.14 -26.67
N VAL A 674 -8.75 -6.90 -25.38
CA VAL A 674 -9.89 -6.53 -24.52
C VAL A 674 -9.83 -5.05 -24.20
N SER A 675 -10.96 -4.36 -24.30
CA SER A 675 -11.14 -3.00 -23.78
C SER A 675 -12.37 -3.00 -22.90
N ILE A 676 -12.19 -2.54 -21.67
CA ILE A 676 -13.28 -2.40 -20.70
C ILE A 676 -13.64 -0.92 -20.59
N TRP A 677 -12.68 -0.08 -20.23
CA TRP A 677 -12.86 1.38 -20.07
C TRP A 677 -12.15 2.23 -21.11
#